data_0cdde1b34fc00033a725f6e8ca348cc2
#
_entry.id   0cdde1b34fc00033a725f6e8ca348cc2
#
_cell.length_a   1.000
_cell.length_b   1.000
_cell.length_c   1.000
_cell.angle_alpha   90.00
_cell.angle_beta   90.00
_cell.angle_gamma   90.00
#
_symmetry.space_group_name_H-M   'P 1'
#
loop_
_entity.id
_entity.type
_entity.pdbx_description
1 polymer ?
#
loop_
_entity_poly.entity_id
_entity_poly.type
_entity_poly.pdbx_seq_one_letter_code
_entity_poly.pdbx_strand_id
1 'polypeptide(L)'
;KEEAEATFKWWLDIFGEDYYIELQRHDIPDQIYVNDTLLQYAKKYNVKVIATNDAHYVDQADANAHDILLCINTGEKQATPKMKDFGDDDMMVKGKRFAFYNDQFYFKTQSEMTNLFEDVPQAIDYTNEIVDKVQLLDLKRDILLPAFPIPPTFKIHDDDVLNQWEYLKHLTFEGAKKRYVDIDAEHEERINFELFTIKTMGFAGYFLIVMDFIRAGRDMGVFVGPGRGSAAGSVVAYCIGITNIDPMKYNLLFERFLNPDRKSMPDIDTDFDDDGRQRVIDYVVEKYGKNQVAQLITYGTMAAKTSIKDVARVMDLPISESNALSKFVPERPGISLNRLIYAPLSGDGSLADKENLSPDEMANAKTLRSILEDQKDVRSNILKEALVLEGSVRNTGVHAAGLIIAPSDLTDLIPIAVAKDSNLYVTQFEGEVIESGSVIKMDFLGLRTLSIIKTALNLIKQNHGVEIDIDTIPLDDVTTFELYQHGETNGTFQFESPGMQKYLKELKPDKFEDLIAMNALYRPGPLEYIPTYIKRKHGRESIVYDLPEMEEILKETYGVTVYQEQVMLLSQRLANFTKGDADTLRKAMGKKQKDVLDKMKSKFIAGCEKNNFAPKVCEKIWTDWEAFAQYAFNKSHSTCYAFVAYQTA
;
A
#
# COMPACT_ATOMS: atom_id res chain seq x y z
N LYS A 1 43.49 25.24 -14.53
CA LYS A 1 43.46 24.63 -15.88
C LYS A 1 44.29 23.34 -15.95
N GLU A 2 45.54 23.32 -15.44
CA GLU A 2 46.41 22.12 -15.44
C GLU A 2 45.78 20.95 -14.67
N GLU A 3 45.20 21.20 -13.50
CA GLU A 3 44.50 20.20 -12.70
C GLU A 3 43.25 19.69 -13.40
N ALA A 4 42.42 20.57 -13.97
CA ALA A 4 41.24 20.19 -14.76
C ALA A 4 41.62 19.33 -15.98
N GLU A 5 42.71 19.64 -16.65
CA GLU A 5 43.21 18.86 -17.77
C GLU A 5 43.76 17.49 -17.32
N ALA A 6 44.40 17.42 -16.15
CA ALA A 6 44.86 16.16 -15.58
C ALA A 6 43.68 15.24 -15.21
N THR A 7 42.62 15.78 -14.58
CA THR A 7 41.38 15.05 -14.27
C THR A 7 40.68 14.60 -15.52
N PHE A 8 40.59 15.44 -16.55
CA PHE A 8 40.00 15.09 -17.84
C PHE A 8 40.73 13.89 -18.48
N LYS A 9 42.07 13.89 -18.49
CA LYS A 9 42.85 12.77 -19.01
C LYS A 9 42.63 11.49 -18.22
N TRP A 10 42.56 11.59 -16.90
CA TRP A 10 42.31 10.44 -16.04
C TRP A 10 40.98 9.75 -16.36
N TRP A 11 39.90 10.49 -16.59
CA TRP A 11 38.64 9.94 -17.02
C TRP A 11 38.69 9.36 -18.43
N LEU A 12 39.38 10.04 -19.36
CA LEU A 12 39.57 9.56 -20.72
C LEU A 12 40.35 8.23 -20.76
N ASP A 13 41.38 8.09 -19.92
CA ASP A 13 42.15 6.85 -19.80
C ASP A 13 41.31 5.67 -19.27
N ILE A 14 40.28 5.94 -18.45
CA ILE A 14 39.38 4.92 -17.91
C ILE A 14 38.34 4.50 -18.95
N PHE A 15 37.64 5.45 -19.55
CA PHE A 15 36.45 5.19 -20.39
C PHE A 15 36.79 5.14 -21.89
N GLY A 16 37.91 5.65 -22.34
CA GLY A 16 38.31 5.58 -23.73
C GLY A 16 37.28 6.17 -24.70
N GLU A 17 36.80 5.36 -25.63
CA GLU A 17 35.79 5.77 -26.63
C GLU A 17 34.40 6.03 -26.06
N ASP A 18 34.13 5.59 -24.84
CA ASP A 18 32.86 5.82 -24.13
C ASP A 18 32.89 7.10 -23.27
N TYR A 19 33.99 7.84 -23.32
CA TYR A 19 34.10 9.15 -22.69
C TYR A 19 33.62 10.24 -23.61
N TYR A 20 32.61 10.98 -23.19
CA TYR A 20 32.03 12.12 -23.91
C TYR A 20 32.18 13.39 -23.10
N ILE A 21 32.35 14.52 -23.80
CA ILE A 21 32.25 15.85 -23.21
C ILE A 21 30.79 16.29 -23.28
N GLU A 22 30.22 16.59 -22.14
CA GLU A 22 28.86 17.14 -22.02
C GLU A 22 28.90 18.66 -22.09
N LEU A 23 28.10 19.25 -22.98
CA LEU A 23 27.90 20.68 -23.11
C LEU A 23 26.47 21.04 -22.72
N GLN A 24 26.34 22.01 -21.81
CA GLN A 24 25.06 22.58 -21.40
C GLN A 24 25.06 24.10 -21.66
N ARG A 25 23.89 24.64 -22.04
CA ARG A 25 23.71 26.06 -22.35
C ARG A 25 22.46 26.62 -21.71
N HIS A 26 22.61 27.35 -20.61
CA HIS A 26 21.51 27.95 -19.83
C HIS A 26 21.73 29.47 -19.62
N ASP A 27 22.44 30.15 -20.54
CA ASP A 27 22.77 31.58 -20.44
C ASP A 27 23.52 31.95 -19.12
N ILE A 28 24.38 31.04 -18.65
CA ILE A 28 25.20 31.22 -17.45
C ILE A 28 26.62 31.55 -17.89
N PRO A 29 27.21 32.69 -17.45
CA PRO A 29 28.54 33.11 -17.88
C PRO A 29 29.63 32.06 -17.65
N ASP A 30 29.60 31.36 -16.52
CA ASP A 30 30.59 30.33 -16.19
C ASP A 30 30.47 29.11 -17.10
N GLN A 31 29.27 28.73 -17.53
CA GLN A 31 29.07 27.67 -18.53
C GLN A 31 29.72 28.01 -19.87
N ILE A 32 29.59 29.25 -20.32
CA ILE A 32 30.19 29.70 -21.58
C ILE A 32 31.71 29.53 -21.52
N TYR A 33 32.34 29.98 -20.44
CA TYR A 33 33.78 29.85 -20.23
C TYR A 33 34.24 28.38 -20.14
N VAL A 34 33.49 27.55 -19.43
CA VAL A 34 33.78 26.11 -19.29
C VAL A 34 33.63 25.41 -20.63
N ASN A 35 32.54 25.67 -21.38
CA ASN A 35 32.28 25.08 -22.70
C ASN A 35 33.40 25.40 -23.70
N ASP A 36 33.88 26.64 -23.74
CA ASP A 36 35.01 27.01 -24.60
C ASP A 36 36.28 26.22 -24.27
N THR A 37 36.54 25.97 -22.99
CA THR A 37 37.69 25.17 -22.56
C THR A 37 37.50 23.69 -22.91
N LEU A 38 36.30 23.15 -22.71
CA LEU A 38 35.95 21.76 -23.03
C LEU A 38 36.00 21.48 -24.54
N LEU A 39 35.60 22.45 -25.38
CA LEU A 39 35.71 22.34 -26.84
C LEU A 39 37.16 22.32 -27.28
N GLN A 40 38.07 23.04 -26.59
CA GLN A 40 39.53 22.96 -26.85
C GLN A 40 40.06 21.56 -26.47
N TYR A 41 39.60 20.97 -25.37
CA TYR A 41 39.98 19.60 -24.99
C TYR A 41 39.41 18.56 -25.95
N ALA A 42 38.16 18.71 -26.39
CA ALA A 42 37.53 17.86 -27.41
C ALA A 42 38.44 17.77 -28.66
N LYS A 43 38.88 18.92 -29.16
CA LYS A 43 39.74 18.99 -30.33
C LYS A 43 41.15 18.44 -30.06
N LYS A 44 41.72 18.74 -28.88
CA LYS A 44 43.08 18.32 -28.50
C LYS A 44 43.20 16.81 -28.31
N TYR A 45 42.21 16.20 -27.71
CA TYR A 45 42.21 14.79 -27.33
C TYR A 45 41.33 13.91 -28.21
N ASN A 46 40.70 14.49 -29.25
CA ASN A 46 39.79 13.82 -30.16
C ASN A 46 38.63 13.12 -29.43
N VAL A 47 38.02 13.83 -28.46
CA VAL A 47 36.86 13.33 -27.68
C VAL A 47 35.58 13.91 -28.26
N LYS A 48 34.55 13.07 -28.37
CA LYS A 48 33.24 13.48 -28.87
C LYS A 48 32.51 14.38 -27.86
N VAL A 49 31.71 15.31 -28.36
CA VAL A 49 30.90 16.23 -27.56
C VAL A 49 29.42 15.89 -27.71
N ILE A 50 28.67 15.99 -26.63
CA ILE A 50 27.21 15.82 -26.60
C ILE A 50 26.54 17.04 -25.99
N ALA A 51 25.34 17.35 -26.47
CA ALA A 51 24.52 18.43 -25.94
C ALA A 51 23.45 17.82 -24.98
N THR A 52 23.37 18.37 -23.78
CA THR A 52 22.31 18.02 -22.80
C THR A 52 21.63 19.28 -22.30
N ASN A 53 20.50 19.12 -21.62
CA ASN A 53 19.65 20.25 -21.23
C ASN A 53 19.45 20.41 -19.71
N ASP A 54 19.76 19.43 -18.87
CA ASP A 54 19.53 19.50 -17.42
C ASP A 54 18.10 19.99 -17.08
N ALA A 55 17.08 19.34 -17.65
CA ALA A 55 15.67 19.74 -17.48
C ALA A 55 15.16 19.40 -16.08
N HIS A 56 14.64 20.40 -15.38
CA HIS A 56 14.06 20.27 -14.04
C HIS A 56 12.52 20.46 -14.01
N TYR A 57 11.94 21.00 -15.06
CA TYR A 57 10.49 21.19 -15.24
C TYR A 57 10.13 21.12 -16.73
N VAL A 58 8.84 20.94 -17.04
CA VAL A 58 8.40 20.68 -18.41
C VAL A 58 8.34 21.97 -19.23
N ASP A 59 7.56 22.94 -18.80
CA ASP A 59 7.35 24.19 -19.52
C ASP A 59 8.16 25.32 -18.90
N GLN A 60 8.68 26.26 -19.71
CA GLN A 60 9.42 27.42 -19.22
C GLN A 60 8.62 28.23 -18.19
N ALA A 61 7.29 28.26 -18.34
CA ALA A 61 6.39 28.95 -17.41
C ALA A 61 6.39 28.34 -15.99
N ASP A 62 6.82 27.09 -15.82
CA ASP A 62 6.85 26.39 -14.53
C ASP A 62 8.08 26.73 -13.69
N ALA A 63 8.98 27.57 -14.19
CA ALA A 63 10.19 27.99 -13.47
C ALA A 63 9.90 28.56 -12.07
N ASN A 64 8.79 29.31 -11.92
CA ASN A 64 8.40 29.87 -10.63
C ASN A 64 7.87 28.78 -9.67
N ALA A 65 7.08 27.83 -10.16
CA ALA A 65 6.62 26.70 -9.36
C ALA A 65 7.81 25.85 -8.87
N HIS A 66 8.82 25.63 -9.74
CA HIS A 66 10.04 24.94 -9.36
C HIS A 66 10.84 25.70 -8.28
N ASP A 67 11.00 27.03 -8.40
CA ASP A 67 11.64 27.88 -7.37
C ASP A 67 10.89 27.78 -6.02
N ILE A 68 9.55 27.72 -6.04
CA ILE A 68 8.73 27.50 -4.86
C ILE A 68 8.97 26.09 -4.28
N LEU A 69 9.07 25.05 -5.12
CA LEU A 69 9.34 23.68 -4.66
C LEU A 69 10.70 23.58 -3.95
N LEU A 70 11.71 24.26 -4.47
CA LEU A 70 13.02 24.37 -3.79
C LEU A 70 12.91 25.03 -2.42
N CYS A 71 12.13 26.11 -2.31
CA CYS A 71 11.85 26.75 -1.02
C CYS A 71 11.07 25.85 -0.05
N ILE A 72 10.13 25.03 -0.56
CA ILE A 72 9.40 24.05 0.27
C ILE A 72 10.40 23.04 0.87
N ASN A 73 11.28 22.51 0.05
CA ASN A 73 12.24 21.45 0.45
C ASN A 73 13.33 21.97 1.40
N THR A 74 13.74 23.23 1.26
CA THR A 74 14.77 23.84 2.11
C THR A 74 14.21 24.57 3.33
N GLY A 75 12.87 24.68 3.44
CA GLY A 75 12.21 25.42 4.53
C GLY A 75 12.23 26.94 4.38
N GLU A 76 12.71 27.46 3.24
CA GLU A 76 12.89 28.88 2.97
C GLU A 76 11.62 29.56 2.41
N LYS A 77 11.67 30.88 2.31
CA LYS A 77 10.67 31.71 1.64
C LYS A 77 11.21 32.25 0.33
N GLN A 78 10.35 32.52 -0.63
CA GLN A 78 10.76 33.08 -1.92
C GLN A 78 11.40 34.48 -1.78
N ALA A 79 10.98 35.24 -0.78
CA ALA A 79 11.55 36.54 -0.43
C ALA A 79 12.98 36.49 0.13
N THR A 80 13.45 35.31 0.59
CA THR A 80 14.85 35.14 1.03
C THR A 80 15.81 35.39 -0.14
N PRO A 81 16.85 36.22 0.00
CA PRO A 81 17.80 36.50 -1.08
C PRO A 81 18.42 35.23 -1.67
N LYS A 82 18.50 35.18 -3.00
CA LYS A 82 19.17 34.09 -3.71
C LYS A 82 20.70 34.17 -3.51
N MET A 83 21.37 33.01 -3.44
CA MET A 83 22.82 32.94 -3.57
C MET A 83 23.22 33.34 -4.99
N LYS A 84 24.27 34.13 -5.13
CA LYS A 84 24.70 34.61 -6.46
C LYS A 84 25.77 33.73 -7.11
N ASP A 85 26.60 33.07 -6.30
CA ASP A 85 27.72 32.25 -6.74
C ASP A 85 27.69 30.88 -6.04
N PHE A 86 28.02 29.84 -6.79
CA PHE A 86 28.13 28.47 -6.30
C PHE A 86 29.62 28.15 -6.07
N GLY A 87 30.19 28.54 -4.91
CA GLY A 87 31.47 28.00 -4.44
C GLY A 87 31.21 26.71 -3.64
N ASP A 88 32.10 25.75 -3.70
CA ASP A 88 31.98 24.44 -3.00
C ASP A 88 31.80 24.56 -1.48
N ASP A 89 32.18 25.67 -0.87
CA ASP A 89 32.06 25.95 0.57
C ASP A 89 30.80 26.76 0.93
N ASP A 90 30.01 27.26 -0.03
CA ASP A 90 28.93 28.23 0.19
C ASP A 90 27.52 27.64 0.26
N MET A 91 27.37 26.32 0.31
CA MET A 91 26.09 25.64 0.31
C MET A 91 25.12 26.02 1.47
N MET A 92 25.59 26.81 2.44
CA MET A 92 24.78 27.25 3.60
C MET A 92 25.18 28.65 4.10
N VAL A 93 25.19 29.64 3.23
CA VAL A 93 25.36 31.03 3.71
C VAL A 93 24.11 31.45 4.46
N LYS A 94 24.23 31.71 5.75
CA LYS A 94 23.13 32.10 6.62
C LYS A 94 22.38 33.33 6.05
N GLY A 95 21.10 33.20 5.81
CA GLY A 95 20.24 34.26 5.28
C GLY A 95 20.18 34.34 3.74
N LYS A 96 20.73 33.34 3.02
CA LYS A 96 20.54 33.18 1.58
C LYS A 96 19.98 31.80 1.26
N ARG A 97 19.25 31.69 0.14
CA ARG A 97 18.64 30.44 -0.32
C ARG A 97 19.21 29.97 -1.65
N PHE A 98 19.19 28.67 -1.87
CA PHE A 98 19.43 28.07 -3.16
C PHE A 98 18.32 28.42 -4.15
N ALA A 99 18.67 28.74 -5.38
CA ALA A 99 17.73 28.94 -6.49
C ALA A 99 18.48 28.77 -7.82
N PHE A 100 17.74 28.38 -8.85
CA PHE A 100 18.29 28.35 -10.20
C PHE A 100 18.56 29.76 -10.72
N TYR A 101 19.55 29.85 -11.60
CA TYR A 101 20.06 31.14 -12.11
C TYR A 101 18.99 31.90 -12.92
N ASN A 102 18.26 31.14 -13.77
CA ASN A 102 17.22 31.65 -14.66
C ASN A 102 16.15 30.56 -14.95
N ASP A 103 15.31 30.78 -15.96
CA ASP A 103 14.20 29.90 -16.39
C ASP A 103 14.55 28.94 -17.53
N GLN A 104 15.83 28.73 -17.81
CA GLN A 104 16.26 27.94 -18.97
C GLN A 104 16.33 26.44 -18.74
N PHE A 105 15.92 25.95 -17.59
CA PHE A 105 15.98 24.54 -17.18
C PHE A 105 14.68 23.77 -17.48
N TYR A 106 13.94 24.19 -18.49
CA TYR A 106 12.73 23.49 -18.96
C TYR A 106 13.08 22.43 -20.01
N PHE A 107 12.13 21.53 -20.27
CA PHE A 107 12.29 20.44 -21.24
C PHE A 107 12.19 20.98 -22.68
N LYS A 108 13.32 21.46 -23.23
CA LYS A 108 13.42 22.04 -24.55
C LYS A 108 13.09 21.03 -25.66
N THR A 109 12.42 21.49 -26.70
CA THR A 109 12.17 20.72 -27.91
C THR A 109 13.46 20.45 -28.68
N GLN A 110 13.44 19.43 -29.55
CA GLN A 110 14.59 19.15 -30.43
C GLN A 110 14.98 20.37 -31.28
N SER A 111 14.01 21.15 -31.76
CA SER A 111 14.27 22.36 -32.56
C SER A 111 14.99 23.43 -31.73
N GLU A 112 14.57 23.65 -30.47
CA GLU A 112 15.22 24.59 -29.57
C GLU A 112 16.65 24.16 -29.25
N MET A 113 16.86 22.86 -28.96
CA MET A 113 18.20 22.32 -28.71
C MET A 113 19.11 22.44 -29.95
N THR A 114 18.60 22.13 -31.15
CA THR A 114 19.35 22.27 -32.41
C THR A 114 19.78 23.72 -32.65
N ASN A 115 18.86 24.67 -32.42
CA ASN A 115 19.17 26.09 -32.57
C ASN A 115 20.20 26.56 -31.51
N LEU A 116 20.07 26.06 -30.28
CA LEU A 116 20.97 26.41 -29.17
C LEU A 116 22.43 25.96 -29.42
N PHE A 117 22.61 24.88 -30.17
CA PHE A 117 23.91 24.28 -30.51
C PHE A 117 24.24 24.37 -32.01
N GLU A 118 23.71 25.38 -32.74
CA GLU A 118 23.93 25.54 -34.20
C GLU A 118 25.40 25.68 -34.61
N ASP A 119 26.25 26.20 -33.72
CA ASP A 119 27.70 26.33 -33.90
C ASP A 119 28.46 25.02 -33.65
N VAL A 120 27.88 24.04 -32.98
CA VAL A 120 28.44 22.71 -32.68
C VAL A 120 27.41 21.60 -32.99
N PRO A 121 26.95 21.47 -34.24
CA PRO A 121 25.86 20.53 -34.57
C PRO A 121 26.20 19.07 -34.25
N GLN A 122 27.47 18.71 -34.27
CA GLN A 122 27.95 17.38 -33.90
C GLN A 122 27.57 17.00 -32.45
N ALA A 123 27.41 17.99 -31.56
CA ALA A 123 26.99 17.72 -30.19
C ALA A 123 25.55 17.17 -30.10
N ILE A 124 24.68 17.54 -31.06
CA ILE A 124 23.34 16.94 -31.22
C ILE A 124 23.43 15.55 -31.84
N ASP A 125 24.24 15.43 -32.95
CA ASP A 125 24.35 14.16 -33.68
C ASP A 125 24.88 13.02 -32.82
N TYR A 126 25.92 13.27 -31.99
CA TYR A 126 26.52 12.26 -31.11
C TYR A 126 25.58 11.76 -29.99
N THR A 127 24.50 12.46 -29.69
CA THR A 127 23.47 11.91 -28.77
C THR A 127 22.82 10.65 -29.32
N ASN A 128 22.67 10.54 -30.67
CA ASN A 128 22.15 9.34 -31.32
C ASN A 128 23.08 8.13 -31.14
N GLU A 129 24.41 8.36 -31.14
CA GLU A 129 25.37 7.29 -30.89
C GLU A 129 25.20 6.67 -29.48
N ILE A 130 24.89 7.51 -28.48
CA ILE A 130 24.61 7.01 -27.13
C ILE A 130 23.31 6.21 -27.12
N VAL A 131 22.26 6.70 -27.79
CA VAL A 131 20.99 6.00 -27.92
C VAL A 131 21.18 4.63 -28.57
N ASP A 132 22.00 4.54 -29.63
CA ASP A 132 22.28 3.28 -30.33
C ASP A 132 23.07 2.27 -29.48
N LYS A 133 23.85 2.74 -28.49
CA LYS A 133 24.57 1.89 -27.53
C LYS A 133 23.65 1.34 -26.44
N VAL A 134 22.55 2.03 -26.11
CA VAL A 134 21.64 1.64 -25.02
C VAL A 134 20.79 0.45 -25.45
N GLN A 135 20.85 -0.62 -24.67
CA GLN A 135 19.95 -1.77 -24.85
C GLN A 135 18.69 -1.58 -24.00
N LEU A 136 17.57 -2.06 -24.51
CA LEU A 136 16.31 -2.08 -23.75
C LEU A 136 16.47 -3.00 -22.54
N LEU A 137 16.31 -2.44 -21.35
CA LEU A 137 16.29 -3.18 -20.09
C LEU A 137 14.85 -3.48 -19.69
N ASP A 138 14.51 -4.76 -19.61
CA ASP A 138 13.25 -5.20 -19.00
C ASP A 138 13.49 -5.56 -17.54
N LEU A 139 12.94 -4.75 -16.64
CA LEU A 139 13.02 -4.97 -15.19
C LEU A 139 11.91 -5.90 -14.69
N LYS A 140 10.91 -6.22 -15.54
CA LYS A 140 9.83 -7.12 -15.17
C LYS A 140 10.33 -8.58 -15.24
N ARG A 141 10.29 -9.25 -14.11
CA ARG A 141 10.74 -10.64 -13.95
C ARG A 141 9.66 -11.45 -13.22
N ASP A 142 9.81 -12.77 -13.22
CA ASP A 142 9.05 -13.63 -12.33
C ASP A 142 9.46 -13.38 -10.87
N ILE A 143 8.54 -13.69 -9.95
CA ILE A 143 8.76 -13.47 -8.52
C ILE A 143 9.92 -14.33 -8.02
N LEU A 144 10.91 -13.67 -7.44
CA LEU A 144 12.09 -14.29 -6.86
C LEU A 144 11.88 -14.48 -5.35
N LEU A 145 11.77 -15.72 -4.91
CA LEU A 145 11.66 -16.06 -3.50
C LEU A 145 13.04 -16.31 -2.91
N PRO A 146 13.34 -15.82 -1.70
CA PRO A 146 14.53 -16.22 -0.98
C PRO A 146 14.53 -17.73 -0.73
N ALA A 147 15.69 -18.36 -0.79
CA ALA A 147 15.83 -19.77 -0.44
C ALA A 147 15.69 -19.93 1.07
N PHE A 148 14.69 -20.69 1.52
CA PHE A 148 14.57 -21.05 2.93
C PHE A 148 15.49 -22.24 3.26
N PRO A 149 16.37 -22.16 4.27
CA PRO A 149 17.24 -23.26 4.65
C PRO A 149 16.42 -24.39 5.29
N ILE A 150 16.33 -25.52 4.58
CA ILE A 150 15.62 -26.72 5.05
C ILE A 150 16.60 -27.73 5.69
N PRO A 151 16.15 -28.56 6.65
CA PRO A 151 16.97 -29.62 7.21
C PRO A 151 17.46 -30.61 6.15
N PRO A 152 18.69 -31.13 6.28
CA PRO A 152 19.25 -32.07 5.30
C PRO A 152 18.36 -33.30 5.04
N THR A 153 17.61 -33.76 6.02
CA THR A 153 16.68 -34.90 5.92
C THR A 153 15.53 -34.68 4.94
N PHE A 154 15.24 -33.43 4.57
CA PHE A 154 14.21 -33.07 3.59
C PHE A 154 14.79 -32.68 2.22
N LYS A 155 16.10 -32.72 2.05
CA LYS A 155 16.78 -32.56 0.74
C LYS A 155 16.77 -33.88 -0.03
N ILE A 156 15.58 -34.33 -0.44
CA ILE A 156 15.35 -35.63 -1.09
C ILE A 156 15.19 -35.53 -2.61
N HIS A 157 15.07 -34.34 -3.15
CA HIS A 157 14.94 -34.04 -4.57
C HIS A 157 16.07 -33.11 -5.02
N ASP A 158 16.38 -33.10 -6.33
CA ASP A 158 17.29 -32.11 -6.93
C ASP A 158 16.66 -30.74 -7.10
N ASP A 159 15.36 -30.58 -6.77
CA ASP A 159 14.58 -29.36 -6.85
C ASP A 159 14.32 -28.79 -5.44
N ASP A 160 14.90 -27.63 -5.17
CA ASP A 160 14.75 -26.96 -3.87
C ASP A 160 13.30 -26.52 -3.58
N VAL A 161 12.51 -26.16 -4.59
CA VAL A 161 11.10 -25.79 -4.41
C VAL A 161 10.29 -27.00 -3.95
N LEU A 162 10.56 -28.17 -4.52
CA LEU A 162 9.92 -29.41 -4.13
C LEU A 162 10.35 -29.85 -2.72
N ASN A 163 11.62 -29.68 -2.38
CA ASN A 163 12.15 -29.96 -1.05
C ASN A 163 11.49 -29.05 0.03
N GLN A 164 11.33 -27.77 -0.27
CA GLN A 164 10.62 -26.83 0.62
C GLN A 164 9.16 -27.23 0.80
N TRP A 165 8.49 -27.70 -0.25
CA TRP A 165 7.11 -28.17 -0.15
C TRP A 165 6.97 -29.42 0.72
N GLU A 166 7.86 -30.41 0.58
CA GLU A 166 7.86 -31.61 1.44
C GLU A 166 8.07 -31.23 2.92
N TYR A 167 8.95 -30.27 3.18
CA TYR A 167 9.16 -29.77 4.55
C TYR A 167 7.93 -29.03 5.08
N LEU A 168 7.32 -28.17 4.29
CA LEU A 168 6.07 -27.49 4.66
C LEU A 168 4.95 -28.47 4.97
N LYS A 169 4.78 -29.49 4.12
CA LYS A 169 3.80 -30.57 4.31
C LYS A 169 4.02 -31.29 5.64
N HIS A 170 5.26 -31.68 5.93
CA HIS A 170 5.60 -32.30 7.22
C HIS A 170 5.23 -31.41 8.40
N LEU A 171 5.65 -30.15 8.39
CA LEU A 171 5.33 -29.20 9.47
C LEU A 171 3.82 -28.96 9.63
N THR A 172 3.08 -28.96 8.53
CA THR A 172 1.62 -28.79 8.56
C THR A 172 0.94 -29.92 9.30
N PHE A 173 1.27 -31.18 8.96
CA PHE A 173 0.67 -32.35 9.63
C PHE A 173 1.12 -32.49 11.09
N GLU A 174 2.37 -32.17 11.41
CA GLU A 174 2.83 -32.13 12.81
C GLU A 174 2.13 -31.03 13.62
N GLY A 175 1.88 -29.88 12.99
CA GLY A 175 1.12 -28.80 13.59
C GLY A 175 -0.36 -29.14 13.75
N ALA A 176 -0.97 -29.79 12.76
CA ALA A 176 -2.36 -30.24 12.83
C ALA A 176 -2.62 -31.18 14.02
N LYS A 177 -1.73 -32.14 14.27
CA LYS A 177 -1.78 -33.04 15.43
C LYS A 177 -1.74 -32.31 16.78
N LYS A 178 -1.14 -31.11 16.82
CA LYS A 178 -1.05 -30.30 18.03
C LYS A 178 -2.26 -29.39 18.22
N ARG A 179 -2.88 -28.98 17.11
CA ARG A 179 -3.95 -27.98 17.12
C ARG A 179 -5.36 -28.58 17.12
N TYR A 180 -5.50 -29.74 16.54
CA TYR A 180 -6.79 -30.47 16.49
C TYR A 180 -6.75 -31.69 17.40
N VAL A 181 -7.83 -31.90 18.14
CA VAL A 181 -7.99 -33.11 18.98
C VAL A 181 -8.11 -34.34 18.09
N ASP A 182 -8.92 -34.23 17.04
CA ASP A 182 -9.11 -35.24 16.03
C ASP A 182 -8.99 -34.62 14.63
N ILE A 183 -8.27 -35.25 13.74
CA ILE A 183 -8.18 -34.88 12.34
C ILE A 183 -9.09 -35.82 11.56
N ASP A 184 -10.29 -35.34 11.22
CA ASP A 184 -11.25 -36.08 10.42
C ASP A 184 -10.99 -35.91 8.91
N ALA A 185 -11.85 -36.54 8.10
CA ALA A 185 -11.72 -36.51 6.64
C ALA A 185 -11.84 -35.09 6.06
N GLU A 186 -12.64 -34.20 6.67
CA GLU A 186 -12.81 -32.82 6.23
C GLU A 186 -11.55 -32.00 6.46
N HIS A 187 -10.90 -32.16 7.62
CA HIS A 187 -9.60 -31.54 7.90
C HIS A 187 -8.51 -32.03 6.94
N GLU A 188 -8.43 -33.34 6.70
CA GLU A 188 -7.42 -33.90 5.77
C GLU A 188 -7.65 -33.40 4.33
N GLU A 189 -8.87 -33.39 3.85
CA GLU A 189 -9.21 -32.89 2.51
C GLU A 189 -8.81 -31.41 2.37
N ARG A 190 -9.14 -30.58 3.36
CA ARG A 190 -8.81 -29.17 3.36
C ARG A 190 -7.30 -28.93 3.40
N ILE A 191 -6.55 -29.61 4.26
CA ILE A 191 -5.09 -29.51 4.35
C ILE A 191 -4.45 -29.91 3.02
N ASN A 192 -4.85 -31.04 2.44
CA ASN A 192 -4.29 -31.51 1.19
C ASN A 192 -4.62 -30.57 0.01
N PHE A 193 -5.82 -30.03 -0.04
CA PHE A 193 -6.22 -29.03 -1.04
C PHE A 193 -5.36 -27.76 -0.95
N GLU A 194 -5.15 -27.23 0.24
CA GLU A 194 -4.33 -26.04 0.45
C GLU A 194 -2.86 -26.29 0.10
N LEU A 195 -2.28 -27.41 0.57
CA LEU A 195 -0.92 -27.82 0.25
C LEU A 195 -0.71 -28.02 -1.26
N PHE A 196 -1.68 -28.63 -1.95
CA PHE A 196 -1.65 -28.78 -3.40
C PHE A 196 -1.64 -27.42 -4.11
N THR A 197 -2.47 -26.49 -3.67
CA THR A 197 -2.53 -25.14 -4.23
C THR A 197 -1.21 -24.39 -3.99
N ILE A 198 -0.68 -24.42 -2.77
CA ILE A 198 0.60 -23.77 -2.42
C ILE A 198 1.75 -24.37 -3.26
N LYS A 199 1.76 -25.70 -3.47
CA LYS A 199 2.73 -26.39 -4.35
C LYS A 199 2.66 -25.88 -5.78
N THR A 200 1.45 -25.90 -6.35
CA THR A 200 1.21 -25.53 -7.75
C THR A 200 1.61 -24.09 -8.04
N MET A 201 1.44 -23.20 -7.05
CA MET A 201 1.81 -21.80 -7.16
C MET A 201 3.26 -21.50 -6.76
N GLY A 202 4.01 -22.46 -6.23
CA GLY A 202 5.42 -22.29 -5.86
C GLY A 202 5.68 -21.51 -4.57
N PHE A 203 4.69 -21.34 -3.67
CA PHE A 203 4.81 -20.48 -2.50
C PHE A 203 5.21 -21.18 -1.20
N ALA A 204 5.66 -22.45 -1.24
CA ALA A 204 6.07 -23.17 -0.03
C ALA A 204 7.17 -22.44 0.74
N GLY A 205 8.19 -21.91 0.04
CA GLY A 205 9.26 -21.12 0.65
C GLY A 205 8.75 -19.86 1.35
N TYR A 206 7.78 -19.16 0.77
CA TYR A 206 7.17 -17.99 1.38
C TYR A 206 6.50 -18.31 2.72
N PHE A 207 5.70 -19.39 2.79
CA PHE A 207 5.10 -19.84 4.05
C PHE A 207 6.16 -20.19 5.10
N LEU A 208 7.23 -20.85 4.70
CA LEU A 208 8.33 -21.21 5.61
C LEU A 208 9.06 -20.00 6.16
N ILE A 209 9.31 -18.98 5.34
CA ILE A 209 9.94 -17.73 5.75
C ILE A 209 9.07 -16.98 6.77
N VAL A 210 7.76 -16.87 6.48
CA VAL A 210 6.81 -16.20 7.38
C VAL A 210 6.69 -16.93 8.71
N MET A 211 6.53 -18.27 8.67
CA MET A 211 6.52 -19.10 9.87
C MET A 211 7.77 -18.89 10.72
N ASP A 212 8.93 -18.82 10.09
CA ASP A 212 10.22 -18.74 10.77
C ASP A 212 10.40 -17.44 11.54
N PHE A 213 10.16 -16.29 10.91
CA PHE A 213 10.33 -15.02 11.63
C PHE A 213 9.25 -14.81 12.70
N ILE A 214 8.03 -15.35 12.52
CA ILE A 214 6.99 -15.35 13.57
C ILE A 214 7.44 -16.20 14.76
N ARG A 215 7.95 -17.42 14.50
CA ARG A 215 8.47 -18.29 15.55
C ARG A 215 9.63 -17.65 16.28
N ALA A 216 10.61 -17.12 15.54
CA ALA A 216 11.75 -16.40 16.13
C ALA A 216 11.30 -15.21 17.00
N GLY A 217 10.29 -14.46 16.55
CA GLY A 217 9.69 -13.39 17.34
C GLY A 217 9.12 -13.90 18.67
N ARG A 218 8.32 -14.97 18.63
CA ARG A 218 7.77 -15.59 19.86
C ARG A 218 8.87 -16.13 20.79
N ASP A 219 9.88 -16.79 20.26
CA ASP A 219 11.03 -17.31 21.01
C ASP A 219 11.82 -16.17 21.70
N MET A 220 11.86 -14.99 21.10
CA MET A 220 12.45 -13.78 21.70
C MET A 220 11.49 -13.06 22.67
N GLY A 221 10.29 -13.57 22.92
CA GLY A 221 9.29 -12.93 23.77
C GLY A 221 8.62 -11.70 23.13
N VAL A 222 8.59 -11.64 21.79
CA VAL A 222 7.79 -10.65 21.06
C VAL A 222 6.38 -11.20 20.90
N PHE A 223 5.38 -10.40 21.26
CA PHE A 223 3.98 -10.77 21.06
C PHE A 223 3.61 -10.64 19.59
N VAL A 224 2.98 -11.69 19.05
CA VAL A 224 2.54 -11.77 17.66
C VAL A 224 1.03 -11.89 17.64
N GLY A 225 0.37 -11.09 16.82
CA GLY A 225 -1.09 -11.12 16.67
C GLY A 225 -1.61 -12.46 16.12
N PRO A 226 -2.91 -12.74 16.28
CA PRO A 226 -3.52 -14.00 15.85
C PRO A 226 -3.59 -14.16 14.33
N GLY A 227 -3.22 -13.16 13.61
CA GLY A 227 -3.29 -13.03 12.16
C GLY A 227 -4.01 -11.75 11.74
N ARG A 228 -4.00 -11.52 10.44
CA ARG A 228 -4.55 -10.32 9.83
C ARG A 228 -4.88 -10.59 8.36
N GLY A 229 -5.76 -9.79 7.77
CA GLY A 229 -6.10 -9.93 6.35
C GLY A 229 -6.78 -11.25 6.02
N SER A 230 -6.41 -11.85 4.91
CA SER A 230 -7.00 -13.11 4.44
C SER A 230 -6.22 -14.36 4.83
N ALA A 231 -5.00 -14.23 5.35
CA ALA A 231 -4.14 -15.36 5.70
C ALA A 231 -4.78 -16.28 6.76
N ALA A 232 -5.62 -15.74 7.65
CA ALA A 232 -6.35 -16.54 8.64
C ALA A 232 -7.39 -17.50 8.02
N GLY A 233 -7.66 -17.40 6.71
CA GLY A 233 -8.44 -18.39 5.97
C GLY A 233 -7.69 -19.68 5.62
N SER A 234 -6.40 -19.80 5.94
CA SER A 234 -5.55 -20.96 5.63
C SER A 234 -5.37 -21.88 6.83
N VAL A 235 -5.75 -23.16 6.68
CA VAL A 235 -5.47 -24.22 7.66
C VAL A 235 -3.97 -24.51 7.72
N VAL A 236 -3.26 -24.45 6.61
CA VAL A 236 -1.80 -24.59 6.59
C VAL A 236 -1.15 -23.51 7.45
N ALA A 237 -1.53 -22.23 7.26
CA ALA A 237 -1.01 -21.12 8.06
C ALA A 237 -1.32 -21.29 9.56
N TYR A 238 -2.51 -21.79 9.89
CA TYR A 238 -2.89 -22.10 11.26
C TYR A 238 -2.04 -23.23 11.85
N CYS A 239 -1.90 -24.34 11.14
CA CYS A 239 -1.14 -25.50 11.63
C CYS A 239 0.35 -25.19 11.87
N ILE A 240 0.97 -24.39 11.00
CA ILE A 240 2.40 -24.05 11.17
C ILE A 240 2.63 -22.81 12.06
N GLY A 241 1.57 -22.24 12.63
CA GLY A 241 1.65 -21.17 13.63
C GLY A 241 1.85 -19.77 13.05
N ILE A 242 1.57 -19.55 11.77
CA ILE A 242 1.51 -18.20 11.18
C ILE A 242 0.31 -17.44 11.76
N THR A 243 -0.85 -18.09 11.83
CA THR A 243 -2.07 -17.54 12.41
C THR A 243 -2.52 -18.33 13.64
N ASN A 244 -3.37 -17.72 14.48
CA ASN A 244 -3.92 -18.36 15.67
C ASN A 244 -5.48 -18.40 15.66
N ILE A 245 -6.07 -18.33 14.49
CA ILE A 245 -7.50 -18.47 14.24
C ILE A 245 -7.72 -19.75 13.46
N ASP A 246 -8.58 -20.63 13.98
CA ASP A 246 -8.97 -21.86 13.30
C ASP A 246 -9.96 -21.56 12.15
N PRO A 247 -9.54 -21.69 10.89
CA PRO A 247 -10.40 -21.36 9.76
C PRO A 247 -11.56 -22.35 9.56
N MET A 248 -11.44 -23.58 10.07
CA MET A 248 -12.51 -24.57 10.01
C MET A 248 -13.65 -24.19 10.97
N LYS A 249 -13.32 -23.83 12.20
CA LYS A 249 -14.28 -23.40 13.22
C LYS A 249 -15.13 -22.20 12.80
N TYR A 250 -14.53 -21.24 12.11
CA TYR A 250 -15.21 -20.00 11.70
C TYR A 250 -15.63 -19.97 10.23
N ASN A 251 -15.56 -21.09 9.51
CA ASN A 251 -15.89 -21.18 8.08
C ASN A 251 -15.20 -20.12 7.23
N LEU A 252 -13.86 -19.96 7.39
CA LEU A 252 -13.06 -19.03 6.63
C LEU A 252 -12.59 -19.64 5.32
N LEU A 253 -12.62 -18.87 4.23
CA LEU A 253 -12.34 -19.34 2.89
C LEU A 253 -10.87 -19.17 2.52
N PHE A 254 -10.21 -20.28 2.17
CA PHE A 254 -8.84 -20.27 1.65
C PHE A 254 -8.74 -19.58 0.28
N GLU A 255 -9.74 -19.75 -0.57
CA GLU A 255 -9.75 -19.22 -1.94
C GLU A 255 -9.78 -17.68 -1.98
N ARG A 256 -10.20 -17.05 -0.88
CA ARG A 256 -10.08 -15.60 -0.73
C ARG A 256 -8.62 -15.18 -0.47
N PHE A 257 -7.83 -16.01 0.17
CA PHE A 257 -6.41 -15.78 0.44
C PHE A 257 -5.55 -16.21 -0.76
N LEU A 258 -5.66 -17.45 -1.21
CA LEU A 258 -4.88 -18.01 -2.29
C LEU A 258 -5.77 -18.79 -3.27
N ASN A 259 -5.69 -18.44 -4.55
CA ASN A 259 -6.49 -19.06 -5.60
C ASN A 259 -5.61 -19.40 -6.80
N PRO A 260 -5.57 -20.68 -7.27
CA PRO A 260 -4.73 -21.11 -8.38
C PRO A 260 -5.08 -20.43 -9.73
N ASP A 261 -6.34 -19.98 -9.89
CA ASP A 261 -6.77 -19.24 -11.08
C ASP A 261 -6.19 -17.80 -11.12
N ARG A 262 -5.50 -17.40 -10.06
CA ARG A 262 -4.89 -16.09 -9.89
C ARG A 262 -3.38 -16.21 -9.73
N LYS A 263 -2.61 -15.66 -10.66
CA LYS A 263 -1.13 -15.58 -10.59
C LYS A 263 -0.60 -14.46 -9.65
N SER A 264 -1.38 -14.00 -8.66
CA SER A 264 -0.89 -12.99 -7.73
C SER A 264 -0.36 -13.64 -6.46
N MET A 265 0.70 -13.07 -5.91
CA MET A 265 1.27 -13.49 -4.63
C MET A 265 0.25 -13.42 -3.49
N PRO A 266 0.34 -14.37 -2.54
CA PRO A 266 -0.30 -14.21 -1.24
C PRO A 266 0.37 -13.06 -0.46
N ASP A 267 -0.44 -12.35 0.31
CA ASP A 267 0.02 -11.30 1.22
C ASP A 267 -0.27 -11.74 2.65
N ILE A 268 0.80 -12.00 3.41
CA ILE A 268 0.71 -12.38 4.83
C ILE A 268 1.26 -11.25 5.68
N ASP A 269 0.39 -10.33 6.02
CA ASP A 269 0.69 -9.29 7.00
C ASP A 269 0.82 -9.88 8.40
N THR A 270 1.78 -9.42 9.18
CA THR A 270 1.99 -9.88 10.56
C THR A 270 2.02 -8.71 11.53
N ASP A 271 1.15 -8.76 12.55
CA ASP A 271 1.15 -7.80 13.65
C ASP A 271 2.12 -8.26 14.75
N PHE A 272 3.07 -7.39 15.13
CA PHE A 272 3.99 -7.57 16.27
C PHE A 272 3.71 -6.51 17.33
N ASP A 273 4.06 -6.80 18.59
CA ASP A 273 4.13 -5.72 19.56
C ASP A 273 5.14 -4.65 19.10
N ASP A 274 4.77 -3.38 19.23
CA ASP A 274 5.56 -2.26 18.69
C ASP A 274 6.95 -2.14 19.36
N ASP A 275 7.09 -2.56 20.61
CA ASP A 275 8.37 -2.58 21.33
C ASP A 275 9.31 -3.69 20.82
N GLY A 276 8.76 -4.83 20.43
CA GLY A 276 9.52 -6.02 20.01
C GLY A 276 9.79 -6.13 18.51
N ARG A 277 9.02 -5.43 17.69
CA ARG A 277 9.07 -5.52 16.23
C ARG A 277 10.48 -5.38 15.64
N GLN A 278 11.27 -4.42 16.13
CA GLN A 278 12.63 -4.20 15.62
C GLN A 278 13.53 -5.41 15.80
N ARG A 279 13.40 -6.15 16.90
CA ARG A 279 14.18 -7.38 17.14
C ARG A 279 13.91 -8.46 16.11
N VAL A 280 12.68 -8.56 15.62
CA VAL A 280 12.33 -9.51 14.56
C VAL A 280 12.93 -9.07 13.22
N ILE A 281 12.94 -7.77 12.92
CA ILE A 281 13.62 -7.22 11.73
C ILE A 281 15.12 -7.52 11.80
N ASP A 282 15.75 -7.30 12.95
CA ASP A 282 17.18 -7.56 13.15
C ASP A 282 17.51 -9.05 12.94
N TYR A 283 16.65 -9.96 13.42
CA TYR A 283 16.77 -11.41 13.17
C TYR A 283 16.71 -11.72 11.66
N VAL A 284 15.78 -11.11 10.92
CA VAL A 284 15.66 -11.33 9.47
C VAL A 284 16.91 -10.82 8.75
N VAL A 285 17.43 -9.66 9.14
CA VAL A 285 18.67 -9.10 8.58
C VAL A 285 19.87 -9.99 8.87
N GLU A 286 19.99 -10.53 10.08
CA GLU A 286 21.06 -11.46 10.44
C GLU A 286 20.97 -12.77 9.64
N LYS A 287 19.75 -13.30 9.48
CA LYS A 287 19.52 -14.59 8.83
C LYS A 287 19.71 -14.54 7.31
N TYR A 288 19.18 -13.53 6.64
CA TYR A 288 19.19 -13.43 5.17
C TYR A 288 20.36 -12.59 4.63
N GLY A 289 20.95 -11.75 5.45
CA GLY A 289 22.07 -10.87 5.10
C GLY A 289 21.64 -9.42 4.82
N LYS A 290 22.50 -8.50 5.24
CA LYS A 290 22.24 -7.06 5.16
C LYS A 290 22.00 -6.56 3.73
N ASN A 291 22.65 -7.17 2.73
CA ASN A 291 22.50 -6.77 1.33
C ASN A 291 21.26 -7.37 0.66
N GLN A 292 20.61 -8.32 1.30
CA GLN A 292 19.41 -9.01 0.79
C GLN A 292 18.12 -8.47 1.42
N VAL A 293 18.23 -7.59 2.41
CA VAL A 293 17.08 -7.02 3.13
C VAL A 293 17.08 -5.51 2.98
N ALA A 294 15.94 -4.95 2.58
CA ALA A 294 15.73 -3.51 2.47
C ALA A 294 14.37 -3.09 3.02
N GLN A 295 14.31 -1.86 3.51
CA GLN A 295 13.04 -1.20 3.81
C GLN A 295 12.43 -0.64 2.53
N LEU A 296 11.10 -0.56 2.51
CA LEU A 296 10.37 -0.01 1.38
C LEU A 296 10.33 1.51 1.46
N ILE A 297 10.57 2.19 0.33
CA ILE A 297 10.42 3.64 0.24
C ILE A 297 8.93 4.03 0.19
N THR A 298 8.66 5.25 0.63
CA THR A 298 7.39 5.94 0.39
C THR A 298 7.66 7.31 -0.21
N TYR A 299 6.89 7.70 -1.21
CA TYR A 299 6.91 9.03 -1.79
C TYR A 299 5.74 9.86 -1.25
N GLY A 300 6.06 10.86 -0.45
CA GLY A 300 5.07 11.84 -0.02
C GLY A 300 4.80 12.84 -1.13
N THR A 301 3.60 12.82 -1.71
CA THR A 301 3.18 13.76 -2.76
C THR A 301 2.42 14.95 -2.20
N MET A 302 2.43 16.05 -2.93
CA MET A 302 1.70 17.27 -2.58
C MET A 302 0.21 17.11 -2.95
N ALA A 303 -0.62 16.80 -1.95
CA ALA A 303 -2.07 16.79 -2.13
C ALA A 303 -2.64 18.21 -2.20
N ALA A 304 -3.86 18.36 -2.74
CA ALA A 304 -4.52 19.66 -2.97
C ALA A 304 -4.42 20.67 -1.82
N LYS A 305 -4.75 20.27 -0.58
CA LYS A 305 -4.65 21.16 0.60
C LYS A 305 -3.22 21.49 0.97
N THR A 306 -2.32 20.51 0.87
CA THR A 306 -0.90 20.67 1.19
C THR A 306 -0.22 21.59 0.19
N SER A 307 -0.51 21.44 -1.12
CA SER A 307 0.01 22.33 -2.17
C SER A 307 -0.34 23.79 -1.88
N ILE A 308 -1.62 24.09 -1.61
CA ILE A 308 -2.07 25.45 -1.27
C ILE A 308 -1.32 25.99 -0.04
N LYS A 309 -1.21 25.20 1.02
CA LYS A 309 -0.58 25.66 2.28
C LYS A 309 0.92 25.87 2.15
N ASP A 310 1.61 24.96 1.46
CA ASP A 310 3.07 25.06 1.26
C ASP A 310 3.42 26.23 0.34
N VAL A 311 2.68 26.41 -0.77
CA VAL A 311 2.87 27.56 -1.67
C VAL A 311 2.56 28.87 -0.94
N ALA A 312 1.45 28.94 -0.20
CA ALA A 312 1.08 30.10 0.59
C ALA A 312 2.18 30.48 1.61
N ARG A 313 2.76 29.49 2.29
CA ARG A 313 3.87 29.70 3.23
C ARG A 313 5.12 30.29 2.54
N VAL A 314 5.48 29.74 1.40
CA VAL A 314 6.66 30.18 0.62
C VAL A 314 6.45 31.58 0.06
N MET A 315 5.25 31.91 -0.39
CA MET A 315 4.87 33.23 -0.92
C MET A 315 4.46 34.24 0.17
N ASP A 316 4.67 33.91 1.45
CA ASP A 316 4.44 34.80 2.61
C ASP A 316 2.98 35.20 2.85
N LEU A 317 2.00 34.37 2.41
CA LEU A 317 0.59 34.61 2.77
C LEU A 317 0.36 34.33 4.26
N PRO A 318 -0.37 35.21 5.00
CA PRO A 318 -0.68 34.96 6.40
C PRO A 318 -1.36 33.61 6.63
N ILE A 319 -0.99 32.93 7.72
CA ILE A 319 -1.48 31.58 8.05
C ILE A 319 -3.02 31.53 8.12
N SER A 320 -3.66 32.59 8.63
CA SER A 320 -5.12 32.68 8.68
C SER A 320 -5.76 32.65 7.29
N GLU A 321 -5.18 33.35 6.32
CA GLU A 321 -5.65 33.41 4.95
C GLU A 321 -5.37 32.08 4.22
N SER A 322 -4.18 31.50 4.41
CA SER A 322 -3.82 30.18 3.91
C SER A 322 -4.80 29.10 4.40
N ASN A 323 -5.14 29.13 5.69
CA ASN A 323 -6.13 28.22 6.27
C ASN A 323 -7.53 28.46 5.71
N ALA A 324 -7.93 29.72 5.51
CA ALA A 324 -9.23 30.06 4.91
C ALA A 324 -9.30 29.55 3.46
N LEU A 325 -8.26 29.76 2.65
CA LEU A 325 -8.19 29.28 1.27
C LEU A 325 -8.24 27.74 1.19
N SER A 326 -7.45 27.05 2.02
CA SER A 326 -7.41 25.59 2.03
C SER A 326 -8.71 24.93 2.52
N LYS A 327 -9.58 25.63 3.27
CA LYS A 327 -10.89 25.12 3.70
C LYS A 327 -11.88 24.94 2.55
N PHE A 328 -11.69 25.64 1.43
CA PHE A 328 -12.53 25.42 0.25
C PHE A 328 -12.30 24.05 -0.42
N VAL A 329 -11.19 23.38 -0.12
CA VAL A 329 -10.92 22.02 -0.60
C VAL A 329 -11.58 21.01 0.34
N PRO A 330 -12.40 20.05 -0.16
CA PRO A 330 -13.03 19.01 0.66
C PRO A 330 -12.03 18.17 1.47
N GLU A 331 -12.44 17.68 2.65
CA GLU A 331 -11.62 16.81 3.50
C GLU A 331 -11.80 15.34 3.16
N ARG A 332 -11.44 14.96 1.95
CA ARG A 332 -11.52 13.56 1.48
C ARG A 332 -10.20 13.15 0.85
N PRO A 333 -9.76 11.89 1.05
CA PRO A 333 -8.63 11.34 0.30
C PRO A 333 -8.89 11.38 -1.22
N GLY A 334 -7.86 11.68 -2.00
CA GLY A 334 -7.93 11.65 -3.47
C GLY A 334 -8.61 12.85 -4.14
N ILE A 335 -8.98 13.89 -3.41
CA ILE A 335 -9.48 15.14 -4.00
C ILE A 335 -8.33 15.85 -4.73
N SER A 336 -8.54 16.16 -6.01
CA SER A 336 -7.60 16.91 -6.85
C SER A 336 -8.02 18.37 -6.97
N LEU A 337 -7.07 19.28 -6.75
CA LEU A 337 -7.25 20.71 -6.96
C LEU A 337 -7.52 21.00 -8.45
N ASN A 338 -6.80 20.33 -9.34
CA ASN A 338 -7.01 20.45 -10.78
C ASN A 338 -8.46 20.12 -11.17
N ARG A 339 -9.03 19.03 -10.64
CA ARG A 339 -10.42 18.69 -10.91
C ARG A 339 -11.41 19.68 -10.30
N LEU A 340 -11.17 20.15 -9.08
CA LEU A 340 -12.02 21.20 -8.45
C LEU A 340 -12.08 22.45 -9.30
N ILE A 341 -10.99 22.82 -9.95
CA ILE A 341 -10.89 24.03 -10.79
C ILE A 341 -11.47 23.80 -12.17
N TYR A 342 -11.12 22.73 -12.87
CA TYR A 342 -11.36 22.58 -14.31
C TYR A 342 -12.45 21.58 -14.70
N ALA A 343 -12.81 20.61 -13.82
CA ALA A 343 -13.84 19.62 -14.19
C ALA A 343 -15.23 20.25 -14.30
N PRO A 344 -16.12 19.74 -15.17
CA PRO A 344 -17.52 20.17 -15.22
C PRO A 344 -18.20 20.07 -13.84
N LEU A 345 -19.12 20.99 -13.54
CA LEU A 345 -19.86 20.97 -12.27
C LEU A 345 -20.95 19.90 -12.26
N SER A 346 -21.58 19.64 -13.41
CA SER A 346 -22.67 18.68 -13.57
C SER A 346 -22.54 17.91 -14.90
N GLY A 347 -23.17 16.76 -14.98
CA GLY A 347 -23.10 15.85 -16.13
C GLY A 347 -22.08 14.72 -15.93
N ASP A 348 -21.87 13.91 -16.97
CA ASP A 348 -20.93 12.79 -16.93
C ASP A 348 -19.49 13.28 -16.71
N GLY A 349 -18.75 12.60 -15.82
CA GLY A 349 -17.37 12.96 -15.45
C GLY A 349 -17.22 14.22 -14.60
N SER A 350 -18.33 14.86 -14.19
CA SER A 350 -18.36 16.09 -13.37
C SER A 350 -17.97 15.88 -11.92
N LEU A 351 -17.81 16.99 -11.19
CA LEU A 351 -17.61 16.96 -9.73
C LEU A 351 -18.80 16.35 -8.99
N ALA A 352 -20.03 16.52 -9.49
CA ALA A 352 -21.21 15.89 -8.91
C ALA A 352 -21.20 14.36 -9.15
N ASP A 353 -20.75 13.91 -10.30
CA ASP A 353 -20.73 12.49 -10.68
C ASP A 353 -19.56 11.73 -10.02
N LYS A 354 -18.35 12.22 -10.16
CA LYS A 354 -17.11 11.53 -9.72
C LYS A 354 -16.81 11.72 -8.25
N GLU A 355 -16.87 12.95 -7.77
CA GLU A 355 -16.50 13.31 -6.40
C GLU A 355 -17.71 13.33 -5.45
N ASN A 356 -18.93 13.30 -5.96
CA ASN A 356 -20.16 13.34 -5.18
C ASN A 356 -20.13 14.46 -4.11
N LEU A 357 -19.81 15.68 -4.56
CA LEU A 357 -19.68 16.84 -3.67
C LEU A 357 -21.04 17.28 -3.12
N SER A 358 -21.07 17.65 -1.85
CA SER A 358 -22.23 18.31 -1.22
C SER A 358 -22.48 19.69 -1.86
N PRO A 359 -23.69 20.27 -1.70
CA PRO A 359 -23.98 21.61 -2.18
C PRO A 359 -22.99 22.68 -1.68
N ASP A 360 -22.55 22.59 -0.42
CA ASP A 360 -21.58 23.50 0.17
C ASP A 360 -20.18 23.31 -0.43
N GLU A 361 -19.74 22.07 -0.64
CA GLU A 361 -18.48 21.77 -1.29
C GLU A 361 -18.47 22.22 -2.77
N MET A 362 -19.61 22.12 -3.44
CA MET A 362 -19.79 22.63 -4.78
C MET A 362 -19.71 24.17 -4.83
N ALA A 363 -20.28 24.86 -3.85
CA ALA A 363 -20.15 26.32 -3.69
C ALA A 363 -18.69 26.71 -3.44
N ASN A 364 -17.98 25.95 -2.61
CA ASN A 364 -16.55 26.15 -2.34
C ASN A 364 -15.70 25.99 -3.62
N ALA A 365 -15.97 24.99 -4.45
CA ALA A 365 -15.28 24.82 -5.73
C ALA A 365 -15.50 26.02 -6.67
N LYS A 366 -16.73 26.55 -6.75
CA LYS A 366 -17.02 27.79 -7.49
C LYS A 366 -16.23 28.99 -6.95
N THR A 367 -16.12 29.11 -5.63
CA THR A 367 -15.35 30.18 -4.99
C THR A 367 -13.85 30.07 -5.35
N LEU A 368 -13.26 28.87 -5.33
CA LEU A 368 -11.88 28.66 -5.77
C LEU A 368 -11.66 29.10 -7.22
N ARG A 369 -12.59 28.78 -8.12
CA ARG A 369 -12.55 29.22 -9.53
C ARG A 369 -12.59 30.73 -9.67
N SER A 370 -13.50 31.39 -8.94
CA SER A 370 -13.60 32.85 -8.92
C SER A 370 -12.34 33.54 -8.41
N ILE A 371 -11.70 32.97 -7.36
CA ILE A 371 -10.41 33.48 -6.85
C ILE A 371 -9.31 33.31 -7.93
N LEU A 372 -9.27 32.18 -8.63
CA LEU A 372 -8.27 31.93 -9.67
C LEU A 372 -8.40 32.89 -10.84
N GLU A 373 -9.62 33.27 -11.21
CA GLU A 373 -9.92 34.20 -12.32
C GLU A 373 -9.59 35.65 -11.97
N ASP A 374 -9.63 36.03 -10.70
CA ASP A 374 -9.31 37.39 -10.24
C ASP A 374 -7.79 37.61 -10.14
N GLN A 375 -7.20 38.15 -11.21
CA GLN A 375 -5.76 38.43 -11.27
C GLN A 375 -5.28 39.49 -10.24
N LYS A 376 -6.17 40.22 -9.60
CA LYS A 376 -5.83 41.20 -8.56
C LYS A 376 -5.74 40.56 -7.17
N ASP A 377 -6.32 39.39 -7.01
CA ASP A 377 -6.26 38.64 -5.76
C ASP A 377 -4.91 37.90 -5.66
N VAL A 378 -4.13 38.18 -4.63
CA VAL A 378 -2.84 37.50 -4.37
C VAL A 378 -3.01 35.99 -4.29
N ARG A 379 -4.17 35.52 -3.81
CA ARG A 379 -4.52 34.09 -3.71
C ARG A 379 -4.62 33.41 -5.08
N SER A 380 -4.90 34.18 -6.14
CA SER A 380 -4.91 33.65 -7.53
C SER A 380 -3.54 33.09 -7.91
N ASN A 381 -2.47 33.80 -7.61
CA ASN A 381 -1.11 33.33 -7.91
C ASN A 381 -0.76 32.09 -7.09
N ILE A 382 -1.17 32.05 -5.82
CA ILE A 382 -0.97 30.87 -4.98
C ILE A 382 -1.68 29.64 -5.55
N LEU A 383 -2.93 29.81 -6.02
CA LEU A 383 -3.67 28.70 -6.64
C LEU A 383 -3.03 28.23 -7.96
N LYS A 384 -2.50 29.16 -8.79
CA LYS A 384 -1.79 28.81 -10.04
C LYS A 384 -0.58 27.94 -9.75
N GLU A 385 0.27 28.35 -8.85
CA GLU A 385 1.47 27.61 -8.50
C GLU A 385 1.14 26.29 -7.78
N ALA A 386 0.10 26.27 -6.92
CA ALA A 386 -0.36 25.07 -6.27
C ALA A 386 -0.93 24.04 -7.25
N LEU A 387 -1.56 24.46 -8.36
CA LEU A 387 -2.04 23.59 -9.43
C LEU A 387 -0.89 22.92 -10.19
N VAL A 388 0.20 23.64 -10.43
CA VAL A 388 1.40 23.09 -11.07
C VAL A 388 2.09 22.06 -10.15
N LEU A 389 2.15 22.37 -8.84
CA LEU A 389 2.85 21.54 -7.87
C LEU A 389 2.02 20.37 -7.32
N GLU A 390 0.68 20.36 -7.51
CA GLU A 390 -0.16 19.25 -7.06
C GLU A 390 0.31 17.92 -7.68
N GLY A 391 0.49 16.89 -6.84
CA GLY A 391 0.95 15.57 -7.25
C GLY A 391 2.48 15.42 -7.32
N SER A 392 3.24 16.50 -7.29
CA SER A 392 4.70 16.43 -7.27
C SER A 392 5.21 15.79 -5.97
N VAL A 393 6.33 15.08 -6.06
CA VAL A 393 6.99 14.50 -4.88
C VAL A 393 7.52 15.63 -3.99
N ARG A 394 7.10 15.62 -2.74
CA ARG A 394 7.53 16.58 -1.71
C ARG A 394 8.71 16.06 -0.91
N ASN A 395 8.65 14.80 -0.53
CA ASN A 395 9.70 14.13 0.23
C ASN A 395 9.63 12.62 0.01
N THR A 396 10.71 11.95 0.39
CA THR A 396 10.77 10.50 0.52
C THR A 396 10.78 10.13 1.99
N GLY A 397 10.20 9.00 2.31
CA GLY A 397 10.19 8.40 3.64
C GLY A 397 10.46 6.91 3.56
N VAL A 398 10.51 6.27 4.71
CA VAL A 398 10.59 4.82 4.84
C VAL A 398 9.23 4.30 5.24
N HIS A 399 8.74 3.28 4.55
CA HIS A 399 7.45 2.65 4.89
C HIS A 399 7.51 2.04 6.28
N ALA A 400 6.48 2.28 7.08
CA ALA A 400 6.49 1.90 8.50
C ALA A 400 6.56 0.38 8.74
N ALA A 401 6.12 -0.45 7.78
CA ALA A 401 5.97 -1.89 7.94
C ALA A 401 6.68 -2.73 6.86
N GLY A 402 6.77 -2.22 5.62
CA GLY A 402 7.23 -2.98 4.47
C GLY A 402 8.73 -3.28 4.51
N LEU A 403 9.05 -4.56 4.45
CA LEU A 403 10.40 -5.09 4.36
C LEU A 403 10.52 -5.96 3.11
N ILE A 404 11.59 -5.79 2.37
CA ILE A 404 11.92 -6.63 1.21
C ILE A 404 12.95 -7.66 1.64
N ILE A 405 12.74 -8.91 1.23
CA ILE A 405 13.73 -9.99 1.40
C ILE A 405 13.99 -10.58 0.02
N ALA A 406 15.24 -10.52 -0.44
CA ALA A 406 15.65 -10.97 -1.76
C ALA A 406 16.50 -12.25 -1.69
N PRO A 407 16.54 -13.07 -2.76
CA PRO A 407 17.35 -14.28 -2.82
C PRO A 407 18.86 -14.03 -2.98
N SER A 408 19.23 -12.83 -3.45
CA SER A 408 20.61 -12.39 -3.67
C SER A 408 20.78 -10.93 -3.30
N ASP A 409 21.96 -10.36 -3.57
CA ASP A 409 22.20 -8.92 -3.33
C ASP A 409 21.17 -8.06 -4.08
N LEU A 410 20.53 -7.16 -3.36
CA LEU A 410 19.48 -6.29 -3.90
C LEU A 410 19.98 -5.37 -5.01
N THR A 411 21.25 -4.99 -4.99
CA THR A 411 21.86 -4.13 -6.02
C THR A 411 21.87 -4.76 -7.40
N ASP A 412 21.83 -6.10 -7.48
CA ASP A 412 21.73 -6.84 -8.74
C ASP A 412 20.29 -6.95 -9.26
N LEU A 413 19.31 -6.62 -8.44
CA LEU A 413 17.89 -6.86 -8.73
C LEU A 413 17.10 -5.58 -8.96
N ILE A 414 17.26 -4.60 -8.09
CA ILE A 414 16.48 -3.35 -8.08
C ILE A 414 17.35 -2.17 -7.66
N PRO A 415 17.01 -0.93 -8.07
CA PRO A 415 17.68 0.25 -7.56
C PRO A 415 17.38 0.45 -6.07
N ILE A 416 18.43 0.72 -5.31
CA ILE A 416 18.39 0.96 -3.87
C ILE A 416 18.99 2.32 -3.51
N ALA A 417 18.66 2.82 -2.33
CA ALA A 417 19.19 4.04 -1.74
C ALA A 417 19.56 3.81 -0.26
N VAL A 418 20.22 4.79 0.32
CA VAL A 418 20.49 4.87 1.76
C VAL A 418 19.62 5.98 2.34
N ALA A 419 18.87 5.69 3.40
CA ALA A 419 18.10 6.70 4.13
C ALA A 419 18.90 7.23 5.32
N LYS A 420 18.71 8.51 5.65
CA LYS A 420 19.44 9.20 6.72
C LYS A 420 19.24 8.53 8.10
N ASP A 421 18.07 7.96 8.33
CA ASP A 421 17.65 7.39 9.61
C ASP A 421 17.55 5.86 9.57
N SER A 422 18.15 5.18 8.59
CA SER A 422 18.15 3.73 8.46
C SER A 422 19.56 3.18 8.26
N ASN A 423 19.84 2.07 8.96
CA ASN A 423 21.05 1.27 8.74
C ASN A 423 20.89 0.23 7.62
N LEU A 424 19.69 0.10 7.07
CA LEU A 424 19.35 -0.79 5.98
C LEU A 424 19.24 -0.03 4.67
N TYR A 425 19.42 -0.74 3.57
CA TYR A 425 19.03 -0.24 2.27
C TYR A 425 17.55 0.12 2.24
N VAL A 426 17.22 1.11 1.42
CA VAL A 426 15.83 1.50 1.12
C VAL A 426 15.64 1.32 -0.38
N THR A 427 14.55 0.68 -0.80
CA THR A 427 14.24 0.54 -2.22
C THR A 427 13.98 1.91 -2.85
N GLN A 428 14.25 2.08 -4.16
CA GLN A 428 13.83 3.27 -4.90
C GLN A 428 12.48 3.07 -5.60
N PHE A 429 11.97 1.85 -5.62
CA PHE A 429 10.61 1.52 -6.06
C PHE A 429 9.68 1.46 -4.84
N GLU A 430 8.49 2.04 -4.96
CA GLU A 430 7.43 1.93 -3.97
C GLU A 430 6.65 0.61 -4.07
N GLY A 431 5.75 0.35 -3.10
CA GLY A 431 5.09 -0.94 -2.94
C GLY A 431 4.40 -1.50 -4.17
N GLU A 432 3.64 -0.67 -4.90
CA GLU A 432 2.92 -1.12 -6.11
C GLU A 432 3.88 -1.55 -7.23
N VAL A 433 5.02 -0.87 -7.36
CA VAL A 433 6.05 -1.20 -8.38
C VAL A 433 6.85 -2.43 -7.96
N ILE A 434 7.16 -2.58 -6.68
CA ILE A 434 7.90 -3.72 -6.14
C ILE A 434 7.18 -5.04 -6.44
N GLU A 435 5.87 -5.10 -6.30
CA GLU A 435 5.08 -6.30 -6.60
C GLU A 435 5.20 -6.75 -8.07
N SER A 436 5.45 -5.80 -8.98
CA SER A 436 5.73 -6.10 -10.40
C SER A 436 7.22 -6.30 -10.70
N GLY A 437 8.11 -5.93 -9.77
CA GLY A 437 9.57 -5.90 -9.93
C GLY A 437 10.31 -7.14 -9.44
N SER A 438 9.62 -8.25 -9.12
CA SER A 438 10.22 -9.57 -8.83
C SER A 438 10.73 -9.82 -7.42
N VAL A 439 10.64 -8.87 -6.49
CA VAL A 439 11.02 -9.09 -5.09
C VAL A 439 9.82 -9.07 -4.17
N ILE A 440 9.91 -9.81 -3.08
CA ILE A 440 8.81 -10.00 -2.14
C ILE A 440 8.79 -8.89 -1.09
N LYS A 441 7.63 -8.28 -0.94
CA LYS A 441 7.29 -7.43 0.21
C LYS A 441 6.72 -8.29 1.34
N MET A 442 7.17 -8.05 2.56
CA MET A 442 6.62 -8.61 3.79
C MET A 442 6.31 -7.49 4.76
N ASP A 443 5.09 -7.48 5.29
CA ASP A 443 4.65 -6.42 6.19
C ASP A 443 4.80 -6.82 7.66
N PHE A 444 5.72 -6.14 8.34
CA PHE A 444 5.98 -6.23 9.78
C PHE A 444 5.28 -5.07 10.47
N LEU A 445 4.04 -5.26 10.86
CA LEU A 445 3.22 -4.19 11.44
C LEU A 445 3.42 -4.10 12.95
N GLY A 446 3.62 -2.90 13.46
CA GLY A 446 3.62 -2.65 14.90
C GLY A 446 2.20 -2.39 15.39
N LEU A 447 1.69 -3.21 16.30
CA LEU A 447 0.37 -3.03 16.90
C LEU A 447 0.53 -2.78 18.41
N ARG A 448 0.33 -1.53 18.82
CA ARG A 448 0.47 -1.10 20.23
C ARG A 448 -0.42 -1.89 21.18
N THR A 449 -1.57 -2.35 20.73
CA THR A 449 -2.47 -3.19 21.54
C THR A 449 -1.79 -4.47 22.02
N LEU A 450 -0.92 -5.08 21.22
CA LEU A 450 -0.16 -6.26 21.63
C LEU A 450 0.83 -5.92 22.74
N SER A 451 1.47 -4.76 22.73
CA SER A 451 2.33 -4.28 23.84
C SER A 451 1.52 -4.04 25.12
N ILE A 452 0.29 -3.54 25.00
CA ILE A 452 -0.63 -3.36 26.13
C ILE A 452 -1.00 -4.73 26.74
N ILE A 453 -1.41 -5.70 25.93
CA ILE A 453 -1.73 -7.06 26.39
C ILE A 453 -0.51 -7.68 27.10
N LYS A 454 0.66 -7.62 26.47
CA LYS A 454 1.92 -8.11 27.05
C LYS A 454 2.21 -7.49 28.42
N THR A 455 2.05 -6.18 28.54
CA THR A 455 2.27 -5.46 29.81
C THR A 455 1.25 -5.88 30.86
N ALA A 456 -0.02 -6.02 30.49
CA ALA A 456 -1.08 -6.47 31.39
C ALA A 456 -0.79 -7.88 31.93
N LEU A 457 -0.42 -8.83 31.07
CA LEU A 457 -0.06 -10.20 31.48
C LEU A 457 1.14 -10.23 32.42
N ASN A 458 2.16 -9.41 32.17
CA ASN A 458 3.33 -9.28 33.05
C ASN A 458 2.93 -8.73 34.44
N LEU A 459 2.05 -7.73 34.47
CA LEU A 459 1.55 -7.17 35.74
C LEU A 459 0.69 -8.18 36.52
N ILE A 460 -0.15 -8.95 35.83
CA ILE A 460 -0.93 -10.04 36.47
C ILE A 460 0.01 -11.08 37.07
N LYS A 461 1.02 -11.53 36.33
CA LYS A 461 2.01 -12.48 36.80
C LYS A 461 2.78 -11.94 38.02
N GLN A 462 3.21 -10.67 37.99
CA GLN A 462 3.94 -10.03 39.08
C GLN A 462 3.10 -9.85 40.35
N ASN A 463 1.84 -9.42 40.18
CA ASN A 463 0.99 -9.05 41.31
C ASN A 463 0.22 -10.24 41.91
N HIS A 464 -0.14 -11.22 41.07
CA HIS A 464 -1.00 -12.33 41.45
C HIS A 464 -0.36 -13.71 41.32
N GLY A 465 0.85 -13.82 40.71
CA GLY A 465 1.52 -15.09 40.45
C GLY A 465 0.80 -15.99 39.44
N VAL A 466 -0.17 -15.42 38.68
CA VAL A 466 -0.96 -16.16 37.70
C VAL A 466 -0.32 -15.99 36.33
N GLU A 467 -0.11 -17.10 35.63
CA GLU A 467 0.33 -17.12 34.22
C GLU A 467 -0.86 -17.46 33.33
N ILE A 468 -1.16 -16.57 32.39
CA ILE A 468 -2.28 -16.70 31.46
C ILE A 468 -1.70 -16.89 30.06
N ASP A 469 -2.08 -17.99 29.40
CA ASP A 469 -1.89 -18.14 27.96
C ASP A 469 -3.02 -17.45 27.23
N ILE A 470 -2.76 -16.25 26.75
CA ILE A 470 -3.76 -15.39 26.13
C ILE A 470 -4.28 -15.94 24.78
N ASP A 471 -3.55 -16.87 24.18
CA ASP A 471 -3.93 -17.48 22.90
C ASP A 471 -4.93 -18.62 23.08
N THR A 472 -5.10 -19.12 24.30
CA THR A 472 -5.98 -20.27 24.61
C THR A 472 -7.14 -19.91 25.54
N ILE A 473 -7.42 -18.63 25.75
CA ILE A 473 -8.55 -18.18 26.58
C ILE A 473 -9.88 -18.65 26.00
N PRO A 474 -10.86 -19.03 26.86
CA PRO A 474 -12.21 -19.38 26.40
C PRO A 474 -12.91 -18.15 25.80
N LEU A 475 -13.59 -18.33 24.65
CA LEU A 475 -14.27 -17.24 23.95
C LEU A 475 -15.78 -17.18 24.27
N ASP A 476 -16.19 -17.75 25.39
CA ASP A 476 -17.57 -17.84 25.87
C ASP A 476 -17.74 -17.37 27.32
N ASP A 477 -16.76 -16.58 27.83
CA ASP A 477 -16.83 -16.04 29.19
C ASP A 477 -17.96 -15.03 29.34
N VAL A 478 -18.87 -15.32 30.26
CA VAL A 478 -20.06 -14.51 30.52
C VAL A 478 -19.72 -13.12 30.99
N THR A 479 -18.71 -12.96 31.84
CA THR A 479 -18.30 -11.66 32.41
C THR A 479 -17.76 -10.76 31.32
N THR A 480 -16.98 -11.31 30.41
CA THR A 480 -16.47 -10.59 29.23
C THR A 480 -17.61 -10.10 28.35
N PHE A 481 -18.63 -10.95 28.08
CA PHE A 481 -19.78 -10.50 27.31
C PHE A 481 -20.65 -9.46 28.04
N GLU A 482 -20.77 -9.53 29.36
CA GLU A 482 -21.45 -8.49 30.16
C GLU A 482 -20.79 -7.11 29.99
N LEU A 483 -19.45 -7.05 29.97
CA LEU A 483 -18.70 -5.82 29.69
C LEU A 483 -19.07 -5.24 28.32
N TYR A 484 -19.13 -6.08 27.29
CA TYR A 484 -19.59 -5.64 25.96
C TYR A 484 -21.05 -5.19 25.96
N GLN A 485 -21.94 -5.92 26.63
CA GLN A 485 -23.39 -5.62 26.71
C GLN A 485 -23.67 -4.30 27.44
N HIS A 486 -22.86 -3.94 28.42
CA HIS A 486 -22.92 -2.68 29.12
C HIS A 486 -22.23 -1.54 28.36
N GLY A 487 -21.48 -1.85 27.29
CA GLY A 487 -20.68 -0.89 26.52
C GLY A 487 -19.57 -0.24 27.34
N GLU A 488 -19.07 -0.96 28.36
CA GLU A 488 -17.95 -0.52 29.22
C GLU A 488 -16.60 -0.88 28.60
N THR A 489 -16.45 -0.60 27.32
CA THR A 489 -15.38 -1.07 26.43
C THR A 489 -14.25 -0.07 26.20
N ASN A 490 -14.03 0.87 27.13
CA ASN A 490 -12.88 1.75 27.08
C ASN A 490 -11.58 0.92 27.21
N GLY A 491 -10.65 1.12 26.27
CA GLY A 491 -9.42 0.34 26.19
C GLY A 491 -9.56 -0.99 25.46
N THR A 492 -10.77 -1.40 25.08
CA THR A 492 -11.00 -2.60 24.29
C THR A 492 -10.74 -2.32 22.81
N PHE A 493 -9.83 -3.07 22.21
CA PHE A 493 -9.40 -2.87 20.82
C PHE A 493 -10.58 -2.83 19.84
N GLN A 494 -10.66 -1.78 19.02
CA GLN A 494 -11.71 -1.54 18.02
C GLN A 494 -13.14 -1.28 18.55
N PHE A 495 -13.42 -1.44 19.86
CA PHE A 495 -14.77 -1.35 20.42
C PHE A 495 -15.00 -0.18 21.39
N GLU A 496 -14.02 0.71 21.53
CA GLU A 496 -14.03 1.78 22.54
C GLU A 496 -14.72 3.09 22.13
N SER A 497 -15.07 3.27 20.85
CA SER A 497 -15.71 4.51 20.41
C SER A 497 -17.14 4.67 20.96
N PRO A 498 -17.58 5.90 21.30
CA PRO A 498 -18.92 6.13 21.86
C PRO A 498 -20.06 5.58 20.97
N GLY A 499 -19.89 5.69 19.64
CA GLY A 499 -20.87 5.14 18.68
C GLY A 499 -20.92 3.61 18.71
N MET A 500 -19.77 2.95 18.80
CA MET A 500 -19.70 1.49 18.96
C MET A 500 -20.33 1.04 20.28
N GLN A 501 -20.00 1.72 21.38
CA GLN A 501 -20.57 1.42 22.71
C GLN A 501 -22.10 1.52 22.74
N LYS A 502 -22.67 2.50 22.01
CA LYS A 502 -24.12 2.62 21.86
C LYS A 502 -24.72 1.38 21.20
N TYR A 503 -24.16 0.94 20.08
CA TYR A 503 -24.64 -0.25 19.37
C TYR A 503 -24.44 -1.54 20.17
N LEU A 504 -23.36 -1.68 20.93
CA LEU A 504 -23.12 -2.82 21.80
C LEU A 504 -24.22 -2.98 22.87
N LYS A 505 -24.67 -1.89 23.47
CA LYS A 505 -25.80 -1.87 24.43
C LYS A 505 -27.12 -2.35 23.81
N GLU A 506 -27.33 -2.05 22.55
CA GLU A 506 -28.52 -2.46 21.81
C GLU A 506 -28.42 -3.90 21.29
N LEU A 507 -27.21 -4.30 20.83
CA LEU A 507 -26.89 -5.63 20.31
C LEU A 507 -26.91 -6.70 21.40
N LYS A 508 -26.38 -6.39 22.58
CA LYS A 508 -26.18 -7.33 23.68
C LYS A 508 -25.49 -8.61 23.19
N PRO A 509 -24.24 -8.52 22.74
CA PRO A 509 -23.52 -9.67 22.22
C PRO A 509 -23.42 -10.75 23.29
N ASP A 510 -23.66 -12.00 22.89
CA ASP A 510 -23.62 -13.19 23.75
C ASP A 510 -22.80 -14.34 23.16
N LYS A 511 -22.23 -14.11 21.98
CA LYS A 511 -21.35 -15.04 21.28
C LYS A 511 -20.29 -14.29 20.51
N PHE A 512 -19.18 -14.96 20.26
CA PHE A 512 -18.02 -14.38 19.60
C PHE A 512 -18.30 -13.88 18.17
N GLU A 513 -19.21 -14.58 17.44
CA GLU A 513 -19.65 -14.21 16.09
C GLU A 513 -20.32 -12.84 16.04
N ASP A 514 -20.96 -12.39 17.12
CA ASP A 514 -21.54 -11.05 17.20
C ASP A 514 -20.44 -9.96 17.18
N LEU A 515 -19.30 -10.22 17.82
CA LEU A 515 -18.16 -9.32 17.81
C LEU A 515 -17.51 -9.28 16.42
N ILE A 516 -17.40 -10.43 15.75
CA ILE A 516 -16.91 -10.51 14.36
C ILE A 516 -17.80 -9.66 13.44
N ALA A 517 -19.12 -9.82 13.54
CA ALA A 517 -20.07 -9.08 12.72
C ALA A 517 -20.05 -7.57 13.01
N MET A 518 -19.99 -7.18 14.29
CA MET A 518 -19.92 -5.77 14.68
C MET A 518 -18.65 -5.08 14.18
N ASN A 519 -17.50 -5.73 14.27
CA ASN A 519 -16.26 -5.22 13.74
C ASN A 519 -16.32 -5.00 12.22
N ALA A 520 -17.06 -5.85 11.51
CA ALA A 520 -17.28 -5.72 10.07
C ALA A 520 -18.28 -4.61 9.72
N LEU A 521 -19.36 -4.45 10.49
CA LEU A 521 -20.47 -3.53 10.20
C LEU A 521 -20.22 -2.09 10.65
N TYR A 522 -19.47 -1.87 11.75
CA TYR A 522 -19.27 -0.52 12.30
C TYR A 522 -18.24 0.28 11.49
N ARG A 523 -18.63 0.71 10.30
CA ARG A 523 -17.83 1.53 9.36
C ARG A 523 -18.74 2.40 8.51
N PRO A 524 -18.26 3.52 7.95
CA PRO A 524 -19.02 4.29 6.97
C PRO A 524 -19.51 3.39 5.83
N GLY A 525 -20.82 3.41 5.59
CA GLY A 525 -21.51 2.56 4.62
C GLY A 525 -22.31 1.44 5.29
N PRO A 526 -21.73 0.36 5.80
CA PRO A 526 -22.50 -0.76 6.37
C PRO A 526 -23.14 -0.44 7.71
N LEU A 527 -22.85 0.70 8.31
CA LEU A 527 -23.45 1.17 9.56
C LEU A 527 -24.99 1.17 9.51
N GLU A 528 -25.58 1.39 8.35
CA GLU A 528 -27.04 1.40 8.15
C GLU A 528 -27.70 0.03 8.34
N TYR A 529 -26.94 -1.06 8.23
CA TYR A 529 -27.44 -2.44 8.41
C TYR A 529 -27.43 -2.90 9.87
N ILE A 530 -26.75 -2.20 10.77
CA ILE A 530 -26.67 -2.57 12.20
C ILE A 530 -28.04 -2.62 12.86
N PRO A 531 -28.97 -1.67 12.66
CA PRO A 531 -30.29 -1.75 13.26
C PRO A 531 -31.08 -2.99 12.84
N THR A 532 -31.01 -3.39 11.56
CA THR A 532 -31.66 -4.61 11.05
C THR A 532 -31.04 -5.85 11.65
N TYR A 533 -29.69 -5.92 11.70
CA TYR A 533 -28.96 -7.02 12.35
C TYR A 533 -29.42 -7.20 13.81
N ILE A 534 -29.47 -6.11 14.59
CA ILE A 534 -29.91 -6.12 16.00
C ILE A 534 -31.37 -6.58 16.13
N LYS A 535 -32.29 -6.03 15.32
CA LYS A 535 -33.70 -6.39 15.38
C LYS A 535 -33.92 -7.87 15.10
N ARG A 536 -33.24 -8.42 14.09
CA ARG A 536 -33.34 -9.83 13.71
C ARG A 536 -32.69 -10.74 14.74
N LYS A 537 -31.55 -10.39 15.31
CA LYS A 537 -30.95 -11.11 16.44
C LYS A 537 -31.91 -11.26 17.60
N HIS A 538 -32.65 -10.21 17.94
CA HIS A 538 -33.59 -10.23 19.07
C HIS A 538 -35.01 -10.67 18.70
N GLY A 539 -35.23 -11.17 17.49
CA GLY A 539 -36.56 -11.64 17.05
C GLY A 539 -37.60 -10.53 16.88
N ARG A 540 -37.17 -9.26 16.84
CA ARG A 540 -38.06 -8.10 16.65
C ARG A 540 -38.42 -7.86 15.18
N GLU A 541 -37.70 -8.48 14.28
CA GLU A 541 -37.90 -8.51 12.83
C GLU A 541 -37.70 -9.95 12.35
N SER A 542 -38.56 -10.43 11.48
CA SER A 542 -38.44 -11.79 10.91
C SER A 542 -37.27 -11.85 9.94
N ILE A 543 -36.50 -12.94 9.99
CA ILE A 543 -35.46 -13.22 9.00
C ILE A 543 -36.15 -13.75 7.74
N VAL A 544 -35.89 -13.06 6.61
CA VAL A 544 -36.43 -13.45 5.30
C VAL A 544 -35.25 -13.63 4.34
N TYR A 545 -35.23 -14.74 3.64
CA TYR A 545 -34.27 -15.04 2.59
C TYR A 545 -35.00 -14.95 1.23
N ASP A 546 -34.33 -14.33 0.23
CA ASP A 546 -34.91 -14.25 -1.12
C ASP A 546 -35.02 -15.64 -1.78
N LEU A 547 -34.11 -16.54 -1.44
CA LEU A 547 -34.12 -17.96 -1.80
C LEU A 547 -33.80 -18.83 -0.57
N PRO A 548 -34.45 -19.99 -0.37
CA PRO A 548 -34.17 -20.88 0.76
C PRO A 548 -32.69 -21.29 0.84
N GLU A 549 -32.03 -21.43 -0.29
CA GLU A 549 -30.61 -21.82 -0.40
C GLU A 549 -29.64 -20.81 0.22
N MET A 550 -30.09 -19.57 0.47
CA MET A 550 -29.29 -18.53 1.12
C MET A 550 -29.22 -18.70 2.64
N GLU A 551 -30.17 -19.43 3.25
CA GLU A 551 -30.27 -19.60 4.69
C GLU A 551 -28.98 -20.17 5.29
N GLU A 552 -28.47 -21.25 4.72
CA GLU A 552 -27.26 -21.93 5.21
C GLU A 552 -26.06 -20.98 5.36
N ILE A 553 -25.94 -20.03 4.45
CA ILE A 553 -24.82 -19.09 4.39
C ILE A 553 -25.08 -17.83 5.24
N LEU A 554 -26.32 -17.35 5.27
CA LEU A 554 -26.67 -16.09 5.93
C LEU A 554 -27.25 -16.24 7.35
N LYS A 555 -27.54 -17.46 7.83
CA LYS A 555 -28.09 -17.66 9.17
C LYS A 555 -27.20 -17.13 10.29
N GLU A 556 -25.88 -17.21 10.15
CA GLU A 556 -24.92 -16.72 11.14
C GLU A 556 -25.00 -15.20 11.33
N THR A 557 -25.46 -14.47 10.33
CA THR A 557 -25.61 -13.02 10.31
C THR A 557 -27.08 -12.57 10.25
N TYR A 558 -27.98 -13.43 10.68
CA TYR A 558 -29.43 -13.16 10.76
C TYR A 558 -30.02 -12.69 9.42
N GLY A 559 -29.57 -13.29 8.31
CA GLY A 559 -30.03 -12.96 6.96
C GLY A 559 -29.49 -11.63 6.40
N VAL A 560 -28.54 -11.00 7.07
CA VAL A 560 -27.85 -9.81 6.57
C VAL A 560 -26.54 -10.24 5.90
N THR A 561 -26.31 -9.80 4.67
CA THR A 561 -25.00 -9.99 4.04
C THR A 561 -23.99 -9.04 4.71
N VAL A 562 -22.92 -9.57 5.30
CA VAL A 562 -21.89 -8.83 6.04
C VAL A 562 -20.52 -9.03 5.41
N TYR A 563 -20.21 -10.25 4.95
CA TYR A 563 -18.89 -10.66 4.54
C TYR A 563 -18.76 -10.88 3.04
N GLN A 564 -17.59 -10.58 2.50
CA GLN A 564 -17.22 -10.88 1.11
C GLN A 564 -17.33 -12.39 0.82
N GLU A 565 -16.95 -13.20 1.80
CA GLU A 565 -17.03 -14.66 1.76
C GLU A 565 -18.48 -15.15 1.54
N GLN A 566 -19.46 -14.49 2.12
CA GLN A 566 -20.88 -14.82 1.90
C GLN A 566 -21.30 -14.61 0.45
N VAL A 567 -20.87 -13.49 -0.16
CA VAL A 567 -21.13 -13.22 -1.60
C VAL A 567 -20.46 -14.28 -2.47
N MET A 568 -19.23 -14.67 -2.14
CA MET A 568 -18.48 -15.71 -2.87
C MET A 568 -19.22 -17.05 -2.78
N LEU A 569 -19.62 -17.48 -1.60
CA LEU A 569 -20.36 -18.76 -1.38
C LEU A 569 -21.73 -18.74 -2.06
N LEU A 570 -22.48 -17.64 -1.95
CA LEU A 570 -23.77 -17.50 -2.59
C LEU A 570 -23.66 -17.54 -4.12
N SER A 571 -22.65 -16.90 -4.72
CA SER A 571 -22.44 -16.95 -6.17
C SER A 571 -22.15 -18.37 -6.66
N GLN A 572 -21.42 -19.16 -5.88
CA GLN A 572 -21.17 -20.58 -6.16
C GLN A 572 -22.46 -21.41 -6.00
N ARG A 573 -23.19 -21.20 -4.92
CA ARG A 573 -24.40 -21.97 -4.59
C ARG A 573 -25.56 -21.70 -5.54
N LEU A 574 -25.79 -20.43 -5.88
CA LEU A 574 -26.94 -20.01 -6.68
C LEU A 574 -26.68 -20.09 -8.18
N ALA A 575 -25.46 -19.79 -8.63
CA ALA A 575 -25.15 -19.64 -10.05
C ALA A 575 -24.04 -20.58 -10.56
N ASN A 576 -23.61 -21.56 -9.76
CA ASN A 576 -22.53 -22.50 -10.11
C ASN A 576 -21.22 -21.81 -10.50
N PHE A 577 -20.91 -20.69 -9.88
CA PHE A 577 -19.61 -20.03 -10.09
C PHE A 577 -18.49 -20.95 -9.62
N THR A 578 -17.40 -20.93 -10.37
CA THR A 578 -16.15 -21.53 -9.88
C THR A 578 -15.58 -20.68 -8.74
N LYS A 579 -14.66 -21.25 -7.95
CA LYS A 579 -13.94 -20.50 -6.91
C LYS A 579 -13.23 -19.26 -7.48
N GLY A 580 -12.67 -19.37 -8.69
CA GLY A 580 -12.05 -18.27 -9.43
C GLY A 580 -13.04 -17.18 -9.88
N ASP A 581 -14.21 -17.58 -10.36
CA ASP A 581 -15.29 -16.64 -10.70
C ASP A 581 -15.75 -15.85 -9.47
N ALA A 582 -15.94 -16.53 -8.34
CA ALA A 582 -16.37 -15.91 -7.09
C ALA A 582 -15.35 -14.88 -6.57
N ASP A 583 -14.04 -15.17 -6.66
CA ASP A 583 -12.99 -14.19 -6.32
C ASP A 583 -12.94 -13.02 -7.31
N THR A 584 -13.15 -13.28 -8.59
CA THR A 584 -13.23 -12.24 -9.62
C THR A 584 -14.40 -11.30 -9.36
N LEU A 585 -15.58 -11.85 -9.04
CA LEU A 585 -16.76 -11.09 -8.65
C LEU A 585 -16.47 -10.19 -7.43
N ARG A 586 -15.93 -10.76 -6.37
CA ARG A 586 -15.55 -10.02 -5.15
C ARG A 586 -14.63 -8.84 -5.44
N LYS A 587 -13.60 -9.04 -6.28
CA LYS A 587 -12.66 -7.98 -6.66
C LYS A 587 -13.29 -6.90 -7.51
N ALA A 588 -14.07 -7.31 -8.53
CA ALA A 588 -14.75 -6.39 -9.41
C ALA A 588 -15.72 -5.48 -8.63
N MET A 589 -16.42 -6.07 -7.66
CA MET A 589 -17.27 -5.34 -6.74
C MET A 589 -16.49 -4.35 -5.87
N GLY A 590 -15.41 -4.79 -5.23
CA GLY A 590 -14.58 -3.92 -4.36
C GLY A 590 -13.90 -2.77 -5.11
N LYS A 591 -13.49 -3.00 -6.37
CA LYS A 591 -12.82 -2.00 -7.23
C LYS A 591 -13.76 -1.23 -8.16
N LYS A 592 -15.07 -1.48 -8.11
CA LYS A 592 -16.11 -0.87 -8.97
C LYS A 592 -15.82 -1.02 -10.47
N GLN A 593 -15.34 -2.17 -10.90
CA GLN A 593 -15.00 -2.44 -12.30
C GLN A 593 -16.26 -2.77 -13.11
N LYS A 594 -16.93 -1.75 -13.62
CA LYS A 594 -18.25 -1.85 -14.26
C LYS A 594 -18.29 -2.88 -15.40
N ASP A 595 -17.31 -2.85 -16.31
CA ASP A 595 -17.25 -3.77 -17.46
C ASP A 595 -17.14 -5.25 -17.04
N VAL A 596 -16.44 -5.52 -15.93
CA VAL A 596 -16.30 -6.87 -15.36
C VAL A 596 -17.60 -7.26 -14.68
N LEU A 597 -18.22 -6.34 -13.92
CA LEU A 597 -19.49 -6.59 -13.22
C LEU A 597 -20.62 -6.89 -14.19
N ASP A 598 -20.74 -6.18 -15.32
CA ASP A 598 -21.78 -6.43 -16.32
C ASP A 598 -21.66 -7.84 -16.92
N LYS A 599 -20.43 -8.29 -17.22
CA LYS A 599 -20.16 -9.66 -17.68
C LYS A 599 -20.51 -10.70 -16.63
N MET A 600 -20.14 -10.44 -15.37
CA MET A 600 -20.41 -11.34 -14.25
C MET A 600 -21.91 -11.42 -13.93
N LYS A 601 -22.65 -10.31 -14.05
CA LYS A 601 -24.11 -10.27 -13.92
C LYS A 601 -24.78 -11.21 -14.90
N SER A 602 -24.42 -11.11 -16.17
CA SER A 602 -24.96 -11.99 -17.20
C SER A 602 -24.69 -13.46 -16.93
N LYS A 603 -23.47 -13.78 -16.46
CA LYS A 603 -23.07 -15.13 -16.06
C LYS A 603 -23.85 -15.61 -14.84
N PHE A 604 -24.06 -14.74 -13.82
CA PHE A 604 -24.80 -15.04 -12.62
C PHE A 604 -26.26 -15.38 -12.92
N ILE A 605 -26.95 -14.54 -13.67
CA ILE A 605 -28.36 -14.76 -14.06
C ILE A 605 -28.50 -16.07 -14.84
N ALA A 606 -27.64 -16.29 -15.84
CA ALA A 606 -27.67 -17.55 -16.62
C ALA A 606 -27.38 -18.80 -15.76
N GLY A 607 -26.51 -18.70 -14.75
CA GLY A 607 -26.25 -19.78 -13.80
C GLY A 607 -27.45 -20.06 -12.90
N CYS A 608 -28.10 -19.02 -12.41
CA CYS A 608 -29.30 -19.12 -11.59
C CYS A 608 -30.46 -19.75 -12.35
N GLU A 609 -30.67 -19.38 -13.62
CA GLU A 609 -31.69 -19.98 -14.50
C GLU A 609 -31.46 -21.49 -14.70
N LYS A 610 -30.22 -21.92 -14.85
CA LYS A 610 -29.87 -23.35 -14.93
C LYS A 610 -30.22 -24.11 -13.65
N ASN A 611 -30.21 -23.44 -12.51
CA ASN A 611 -30.63 -23.98 -11.21
C ASN A 611 -32.15 -23.80 -10.94
N ASN A 612 -32.93 -23.39 -11.96
CA ASN A 612 -34.36 -23.15 -11.90
C ASN A 612 -34.80 -22.03 -10.95
N PHE A 613 -33.97 -21.05 -10.67
CA PHE A 613 -34.36 -19.86 -9.91
C PHE A 613 -35.03 -18.82 -10.81
N ALA A 614 -36.02 -18.11 -10.26
CA ALA A 614 -36.72 -17.07 -11.01
C ALA A 614 -35.82 -15.89 -11.35
N PRO A 615 -35.69 -15.45 -12.61
CA PRO A 615 -34.77 -14.38 -13.03
C PRO A 615 -34.95 -13.09 -12.24
N LYS A 616 -36.20 -12.68 -11.95
CA LYS A 616 -36.49 -11.46 -11.16
C LYS A 616 -35.89 -11.49 -9.74
N VAL A 617 -35.88 -12.67 -9.11
CA VAL A 617 -35.32 -12.84 -7.77
C VAL A 617 -33.79 -12.74 -7.86
N CYS A 618 -33.19 -13.33 -8.88
CA CYS A 618 -31.75 -13.30 -9.11
C CYS A 618 -31.25 -11.89 -9.47
N GLU A 619 -32.03 -11.13 -10.26
CA GLU A 619 -31.75 -9.72 -10.54
C GLU A 619 -31.81 -8.85 -9.27
N LYS A 620 -32.79 -9.10 -8.40
CA LYS A 620 -32.89 -8.43 -7.10
C LYS A 620 -31.65 -8.72 -6.24
N ILE A 621 -31.28 -10.00 -6.08
CA ILE A 621 -30.11 -10.41 -5.31
C ILE A 621 -28.84 -9.72 -5.86
N TRP A 622 -28.67 -9.67 -7.18
CA TRP A 622 -27.55 -8.99 -7.79
C TRP A 622 -27.54 -7.49 -7.50
N THR A 623 -28.69 -6.83 -7.59
CA THR A 623 -28.83 -5.39 -7.30
C THR A 623 -28.50 -5.09 -5.83
N ASP A 624 -28.97 -5.94 -4.92
CA ASP A 624 -28.65 -5.84 -3.50
C ASP A 624 -27.14 -6.02 -3.25
N TRP A 625 -26.48 -6.91 -4.00
CA TRP A 625 -25.03 -7.08 -3.93
C TRP A 625 -24.28 -5.88 -4.50
N GLU A 626 -24.71 -5.30 -5.62
CA GLU A 626 -24.07 -4.08 -6.17
C GLU A 626 -24.13 -2.93 -5.17
N ALA A 627 -25.23 -2.78 -4.46
CA ALA A 627 -25.37 -1.77 -3.40
C ALA A 627 -24.48 -2.09 -2.19
N PHE A 628 -24.42 -3.35 -1.78
CA PHE A 628 -23.73 -3.82 -0.57
C PHE A 628 -22.24 -4.07 -0.80
N ALA A 629 -21.83 -4.47 -1.98
CA ALA A 629 -20.48 -4.99 -2.28
C ALA A 629 -19.34 -3.98 -2.01
N GLN A 630 -19.65 -2.70 -2.03
CA GLN A 630 -18.71 -1.63 -1.67
C GLN A 630 -18.35 -1.68 -0.18
N TYR A 631 -19.17 -2.36 0.63
CA TYR A 631 -19.12 -2.36 2.08
C TYR A 631 -18.84 -3.73 2.68
N ALA A 632 -18.92 -4.81 1.88
CA ALA A 632 -18.63 -6.18 2.32
C ALA A 632 -17.21 -6.28 2.90
N PHE A 633 -17.09 -6.92 4.07
CA PHE A 633 -15.82 -7.02 4.78
C PHE A 633 -15.18 -8.41 4.67
N ASN A 634 -13.88 -8.46 4.84
CA ASN A 634 -13.14 -9.71 4.97
C ASN A 634 -13.45 -10.37 6.32
N LYS A 635 -14.14 -11.52 6.32
CA LYS A 635 -14.47 -12.26 7.54
C LYS A 635 -13.22 -12.70 8.30
N SER A 636 -12.20 -13.18 7.59
CA SER A 636 -10.93 -13.61 8.20
C SER A 636 -10.27 -12.47 8.99
N HIS A 637 -10.18 -11.26 8.40
CA HIS A 637 -9.66 -10.09 9.09
C HIS A 637 -10.49 -9.70 10.31
N SER A 638 -11.82 -9.68 10.14
CA SER A 638 -12.76 -9.35 11.24
C SER A 638 -12.64 -10.33 12.40
N THR A 639 -12.47 -11.63 12.11
CA THR A 639 -12.29 -12.66 13.13
C THR A 639 -11.00 -12.45 13.93
N CYS A 640 -9.88 -12.19 13.25
CA CYS A 640 -8.62 -11.88 13.92
C CYS A 640 -8.73 -10.68 14.86
N TYR A 641 -9.35 -9.61 14.39
CA TYR A 641 -9.48 -8.37 15.15
C TYR A 641 -10.51 -8.46 16.29
N ALA A 642 -11.59 -9.23 16.10
CA ALA A 642 -12.50 -9.58 17.19
C ALA A 642 -11.80 -10.41 18.27
N PHE A 643 -10.84 -11.28 17.89
CA PHE A 643 -10.05 -12.06 18.85
C PHE A 643 -9.14 -11.15 19.70
N VAL A 644 -8.42 -10.22 19.07
CA VAL A 644 -7.62 -9.22 19.81
C VAL A 644 -8.52 -8.34 20.69
N ALA A 645 -9.70 -7.95 20.21
CA ALA A 645 -10.67 -7.23 21.00
C ALA A 645 -11.07 -8.02 22.27
N TYR A 646 -11.39 -9.29 22.10
CA TYR A 646 -11.75 -10.17 23.21
C TYR A 646 -10.60 -10.38 24.21
N GLN A 647 -9.36 -10.46 23.72
CA GLN A 647 -8.16 -10.53 24.57
C GLN A 647 -7.93 -9.27 25.42
N THR A 648 -8.45 -8.12 24.99
CA THR A 648 -8.33 -6.84 25.69
C THR A 648 -9.51 -6.54 26.63
N ALA A 649 -10.54 -7.34 26.58
CA ALA A 649 -11.73 -7.23 27.45
C ALA A 649 -11.56 -8.07 28.72
#